data_e1bc20d711d135193f1a7c2f6e7df004
#
_entry.id   e1bc20d711d135193f1a7c2f6e7df004
#
_cell.length_a   1.000
_cell.length_b   1.000
_cell.length_c   1.000
_cell.angle_alpha   90.00
_cell.angle_beta   90.00
_cell.angle_gamma   90.00
#
_symmetry.space_group_name_H-M   'P 1'
#
loop_
_entity.id
_entity.type
_entity.pdbx_description
1 polymer ?
#
loop_
_entity_poly.entity_id
_entity_poly.type
_entity_poly.pdbx_seq_one_letter_code
_entity_poly.pdbx_strand_id
1 'polypeptide(L)'
;MTSRARYLVGIDLGTTNSAVAFVDGQAADKRVTLFDVPQLVAPGEIAPRRQLPSFLYLAGEHDLGPAETALPWDRARRTVVGELARAQGARMPERMIASAKSWLCHAGVDRQAAILPWGSDEPEKLSPIDAQAAILEHVRQAWDATHPGAPFASQEVMVTVPASFDEAARELTLEAARRAGYGPIVLLEEPQAAFYAWVDSHPAGERAAAALAPGSQVLVFDIGGGTTDFTLISVGADGESFDRTAVGDHLLLGGDNVDLTLAKQVEQRLVAASGRKLDALEWHGLVHSCRLAKETLLGDQTQESVAITVAGRGSRLIGGTRRDQVSRDELELILLDGFFPLIERGALPQRTRGGLSELGGLPYAADPAVTRHLASFLHRHEVSRIDAVLFNGGAMTPAALRRRVVDQLAAWQPEHGAPRELANRTPELAVAQGAAYYGLVRRGLGARIRGGTARAFYVGAASTGGRSDTAVCAAPKGLEEGEAAALARDFELVTNRPVSFRLFSSSSREDEPGALVPIGDGTPDLVGEGDSDLLELPPIVTVLRAPGRSRATVRLEVRITELGALEVWCRDTGGEGQWRLSFDMRAGGAARENEAAQSDPDPRTPEARGLIAQAFSGSGPLKPAGLMKALEETLAARRDEWSLATLRALFDAALEVEEERRRSPDHEARWLNLCGFTLRPGRGATLDEWRTRQMWRVFNLGLAHEKAEACRLAWWIVWRRIAGGMTQGQQEQLYDRLAQLFLPSFKQKKKLAEIKPTREETAEMLRTLANLERLTVSSKIKLGDEVVRRLGEGRKAREDGLNFWALGRIGGRVPLYGPVNTVVPPQRAGEWLAAALDMDWPDPEKAAFPMAQLGRRTGDRARDLDDDLRARLSARLRAVPGGERLARLVDEVVALEAREERVALGDTLPAGLRLLPDSD
;
A
#
# COMPACT_ATOMS: atom_id res chain seq x y z
N MET A 1 -27.84 20.05 23.88
CA MET A 1 -28.14 20.09 22.43
C MET A 1 -26.94 20.74 21.76
N THR A 2 -26.06 19.96 21.17
CA THR A 2 -24.97 20.48 20.35
C THR A 2 -25.61 21.20 19.17
N SER A 3 -25.28 22.46 18.93
CA SER A 3 -25.77 23.26 17.80
C SER A 3 -25.38 22.50 16.52
N ARG A 4 -26.38 22.19 15.67
CA ARG A 4 -26.12 21.57 14.36
C ARG A 4 -25.23 22.49 13.55
N ALA A 5 -24.19 21.92 12.93
CA ALA A 5 -23.28 22.67 12.05
C ALA A 5 -24.08 23.47 11.00
N ARG A 6 -23.66 24.70 10.75
CA ARG A 6 -24.32 25.56 9.78
C ARG A 6 -24.05 25.10 8.35
N TYR A 7 -22.81 24.79 8.03
CA TYR A 7 -22.43 24.40 6.69
C TYR A 7 -22.12 22.90 6.60
N LEU A 8 -22.51 22.32 5.47
CA LEU A 8 -22.16 20.98 5.03
C LEU A 8 -21.12 21.13 3.95
N VAL A 9 -19.89 20.78 4.24
CA VAL A 9 -18.75 21.02 3.36
C VAL A 9 -18.32 19.70 2.71
N GLY A 10 -18.29 19.67 1.38
CA GLY A 10 -17.76 18.59 0.59
C GLY A 10 -16.40 18.94 0.02
N ILE A 11 -15.42 18.07 0.19
CA ILE A 11 -14.06 18.24 -0.33
C ILE A 11 -13.73 17.07 -1.23
N ASP A 12 -13.45 17.37 -2.49
CA ASP A 12 -12.72 16.46 -3.37
C ASP A 12 -11.23 16.67 -3.15
N LEU A 13 -10.58 15.71 -2.48
CA LEU A 13 -9.14 15.73 -2.26
C LEU A 13 -8.46 14.94 -3.39
N GLY A 14 -8.36 15.54 -4.57
CA GLY A 14 -7.89 14.87 -5.78
C GLY A 14 -6.36 14.72 -5.86
N THR A 15 -5.89 13.78 -6.68
CA THR A 15 -4.45 13.57 -6.94
C THR A 15 -3.80 14.77 -7.63
N THR A 16 -4.49 15.40 -8.57
CA THR A 16 -3.99 16.54 -9.37
C THR A 16 -4.58 17.87 -8.94
N ASN A 17 -5.89 17.89 -8.68
CA ASN A 17 -6.61 19.09 -8.24
C ASN A 17 -7.57 18.72 -7.12
N SER A 18 -7.72 19.60 -6.15
CA SER A 18 -8.74 19.51 -5.10
C SER A 18 -9.81 20.59 -5.33
N ALA A 19 -11.06 20.29 -4.95
CA ALA A 19 -12.18 21.22 -5.05
C ALA A 19 -13.01 21.19 -3.77
N VAL A 20 -13.71 22.29 -3.49
CA VAL A 20 -14.54 22.43 -2.29
C VAL A 20 -15.92 22.97 -2.68
N ALA A 21 -16.94 22.32 -2.15
CA ALA A 21 -18.31 22.80 -2.25
C ALA A 21 -18.97 22.81 -0.87
N PHE A 22 -20.05 23.54 -0.72
CA PHE A 22 -20.77 23.58 0.54
C PHE A 22 -22.26 23.82 0.34
N VAL A 23 -23.03 23.51 1.37
CA VAL A 23 -24.45 23.86 1.49
C VAL A 23 -24.64 24.62 2.81
N ASP A 24 -25.30 25.79 2.75
CA ASP A 24 -25.77 26.44 3.99
C ASP A 24 -27.04 25.73 4.49
N GLY A 25 -26.89 24.94 5.53
CA GLY A 25 -27.99 24.18 6.12
C GLY A 25 -29.08 25.03 6.76
N GLN A 26 -28.85 26.34 6.96
CA GLN A 26 -29.81 27.31 7.50
C GLN A 26 -30.55 28.09 6.39
N ALA A 27 -30.02 28.08 5.16
CA ALA A 27 -30.69 28.72 4.04
C ALA A 27 -32.01 28.01 3.72
N ALA A 28 -33.01 28.76 3.27
CA ALA A 28 -34.29 28.21 2.78
C ALA A 28 -34.07 27.38 1.52
N ASP A 29 -33.24 27.87 0.61
CA ASP A 29 -32.75 27.18 -0.58
C ASP A 29 -31.42 26.50 -0.24
N LYS A 30 -31.49 25.21 0.03
CA LYS A 30 -30.29 24.37 0.36
C LYS A 30 -29.50 23.99 -0.90
N ARG A 31 -29.00 25.00 -1.57
CA ARG A 31 -28.29 24.84 -2.84
C ARG A 31 -26.83 24.53 -2.61
N VAL A 32 -26.30 23.55 -3.38
CA VAL A 32 -24.85 23.29 -3.43
C VAL A 32 -24.14 24.47 -4.10
N THR A 33 -23.14 25.02 -3.43
CA THR A 33 -22.34 26.16 -3.88
C THR A 33 -20.86 25.79 -3.87
N LEU A 34 -20.13 26.14 -4.93
CA LEU A 34 -18.68 25.98 -4.97
C LEU A 34 -17.99 27.01 -4.09
N PHE A 35 -16.95 26.61 -3.40
CA PHE A 35 -16.07 27.50 -2.65
C PHE A 35 -14.84 27.81 -3.51
N ASP A 36 -14.71 29.08 -3.91
CA ASP A 36 -13.52 29.56 -4.61
C ASP A 36 -12.38 29.73 -3.60
N VAL A 37 -11.38 28.83 -3.64
CA VAL A 37 -10.28 28.73 -2.67
C VAL A 37 -9.25 29.83 -2.95
N PRO A 38 -9.06 30.82 -2.04
CA PRO A 38 -7.99 31.81 -2.17
C PRO A 38 -6.62 31.12 -2.09
N GLN A 39 -5.76 31.35 -3.07
CA GLN A 39 -4.43 30.75 -3.19
C GLN A 39 -3.46 31.67 -3.89
N LEU A 40 -2.15 31.42 -3.73
CA LEU A 40 -1.13 32.11 -4.48
C LEU A 40 -1.15 31.68 -5.96
N VAL A 41 -1.33 32.62 -6.86
CA VAL A 41 -1.31 32.40 -8.33
C VAL A 41 0.00 32.89 -8.97
N ALA A 42 0.68 33.84 -8.34
CA ALA A 42 2.03 34.29 -8.65
C ALA A 42 2.74 34.70 -7.34
N PRO A 43 4.06 34.93 -7.32
CA PRO A 43 4.78 35.38 -6.13
C PRO A 43 4.12 36.62 -5.50
N GLY A 44 3.58 36.50 -4.27
CA GLY A 44 2.87 37.56 -3.55
C GLY A 44 1.49 37.91 -4.08
N GLU A 45 0.99 37.26 -5.13
CA GLU A 45 -0.34 37.53 -5.72
C GLU A 45 -1.33 36.40 -5.34
N ILE A 46 -2.46 36.79 -4.75
CA ILE A 46 -3.51 35.86 -4.29
C ILE A 46 -4.76 36.08 -5.13
N ALA A 47 -5.32 34.99 -5.62
CA ALA A 47 -6.62 34.98 -6.29
C ALA A 47 -7.48 33.79 -5.86
N PRO A 48 -8.81 33.93 -5.79
CA PRO A 48 -9.71 32.80 -5.59
C PRO A 48 -9.80 31.95 -6.86
N ARG A 49 -9.85 30.61 -6.68
CA ARG A 49 -9.97 29.64 -7.76
C ARG A 49 -10.93 28.53 -7.37
N ARG A 50 -11.71 28.02 -8.32
CA ARG A 50 -12.60 26.87 -8.10
C ARG A 50 -11.88 25.56 -7.79
N GLN A 51 -10.65 25.45 -8.29
CA GLN A 51 -9.77 24.32 -8.05
C GLN A 51 -8.50 24.78 -7.35
N LEU A 52 -8.02 23.97 -6.41
CA LEU A 52 -6.72 24.09 -5.79
C LEU A 52 -5.83 22.96 -6.37
N PRO A 53 -4.85 23.24 -7.23
CA PRO A 53 -3.91 22.25 -7.66
C PRO A 53 -3.27 21.52 -6.46
N SER A 54 -3.31 20.20 -6.43
CA SER A 54 -2.80 19.36 -5.32
C SER A 54 -1.27 19.23 -5.39
N PHE A 55 -0.61 20.36 -5.55
CA PHE A 55 0.84 20.51 -5.63
C PHE A 55 1.34 21.30 -4.44
N LEU A 56 2.50 20.86 -3.90
CA LEU A 56 3.24 21.60 -2.90
C LEU A 56 4.62 21.96 -3.44
N TYR A 57 5.10 23.12 -3.03
CA TYR A 57 6.46 23.56 -3.31
C TYR A 57 7.15 23.97 -2.01
N LEU A 58 8.30 23.35 -1.74
CA LEU A 58 9.13 23.61 -0.57
C LEU A 58 10.06 24.80 -0.89
N ALA A 59 9.67 26.03 -0.49
CA ALA A 59 10.42 27.22 -0.82
C ALA A 59 11.78 27.24 -0.12
N GLY A 60 12.86 27.36 -0.89
CA GLY A 60 14.20 27.52 -0.43
C GLY A 60 14.53 28.95 0.04
N GLU A 61 15.72 29.15 0.57
CA GLU A 61 16.14 30.48 1.06
C GLU A 61 16.35 31.51 -0.07
N HIS A 62 16.58 31.03 -1.30
CA HIS A 62 17.04 31.86 -2.42
C HIS A 62 16.08 31.87 -3.63
N ASP A 63 14.94 31.15 -3.55
CA ASP A 63 14.00 31.04 -4.68
C ASP A 63 12.71 31.84 -4.50
N LEU A 64 12.09 31.82 -3.33
CA LEU A 64 10.92 32.62 -2.98
C LEU A 64 11.11 33.25 -1.60
N GLY A 65 11.01 34.56 -1.55
CA GLY A 65 11.11 35.32 -0.29
C GLY A 65 9.84 35.20 0.56
N PRO A 66 9.93 35.51 1.89
CA PRO A 66 8.77 35.44 2.78
C PRO A 66 7.56 36.25 2.34
N ALA A 67 7.78 37.38 1.66
CA ALA A 67 6.68 38.21 1.13
C ALA A 67 5.99 37.56 -0.09
N GLU A 68 6.70 36.73 -0.82
CA GLU A 68 6.23 36.05 -2.03
C GLU A 68 5.41 34.79 -1.73
N THR A 69 5.64 34.20 -0.54
CA THR A 69 4.91 33.03 -0.06
C THR A 69 3.83 33.36 0.97
N ALA A 70 3.76 34.61 1.44
CA ALA A 70 2.84 35.03 2.48
C ALA A 70 1.37 34.95 2.05
N LEU A 71 0.54 34.44 2.98
CA LEU A 71 -0.91 34.46 2.89
C LEU A 71 -1.47 35.43 3.97
N PRO A 72 -2.67 35.98 3.80
CA PRO A 72 -3.27 36.86 4.80
C PRO A 72 -3.35 36.29 6.20
N TRP A 73 -3.50 34.98 6.30
CA TRP A 73 -3.63 34.22 7.55
C TRP A 73 -2.34 33.52 7.99
N ASP A 74 -1.31 33.45 7.12
CA ASP A 74 -0.01 32.84 7.43
C ASP A 74 1.14 33.55 6.68
N ARG A 75 1.81 34.46 7.39
CA ARG A 75 2.91 35.27 6.83
C ARG A 75 4.28 34.59 6.87
N ALA A 76 4.40 33.51 7.63
CA ALA A 76 5.67 32.79 7.83
C ALA A 76 5.76 31.52 6.99
N ARG A 77 4.78 31.27 6.13
CA ARG A 77 4.66 30.03 5.36
C ARG A 77 5.82 29.83 4.39
N ARG A 78 6.42 28.64 4.43
CA ARG A 78 7.47 28.21 3.49
C ARG A 78 6.98 27.14 2.51
N THR A 79 5.95 26.39 2.86
CA THR A 79 5.34 25.40 1.97
C THR A 79 4.21 26.06 1.19
N VAL A 80 4.41 26.29 -0.10
CA VAL A 80 3.40 26.82 -1.00
C VAL A 80 2.49 25.70 -1.49
N VAL A 81 1.19 25.96 -1.57
CA VAL A 81 0.17 25.00 -2.07
C VAL A 81 -0.57 25.65 -3.25
N GLY A 82 -0.91 24.87 -4.27
CA GLY A 82 -1.79 25.30 -5.34
C GLY A 82 -1.06 25.77 -6.61
N GLU A 83 -1.59 26.82 -7.26
CA GLU A 83 -1.18 27.25 -8.60
C GLU A 83 0.29 27.71 -8.66
N LEU A 84 0.72 28.53 -7.68
CA LEU A 84 2.12 28.95 -7.61
C LEU A 84 3.06 27.75 -7.35
N ALA A 85 2.65 26.77 -6.52
CA ALA A 85 3.46 25.57 -6.29
C ALA A 85 3.69 24.79 -7.58
N ARG A 86 2.63 24.62 -8.39
CA ARG A 86 2.72 23.98 -9.71
C ARG A 86 3.62 24.75 -10.66
N ALA A 87 3.50 26.07 -10.71
CA ALA A 87 4.29 26.92 -11.60
C ALA A 87 5.77 26.98 -11.23
N GLN A 88 6.10 27.03 -9.93
CA GLN A 88 7.50 27.00 -9.46
C GLN A 88 8.10 25.60 -9.60
N GLY A 89 7.32 24.56 -9.34
CA GLY A 89 7.75 23.15 -9.53
C GLY A 89 8.15 22.83 -10.97
N ALA A 90 7.55 23.50 -11.95
CA ALA A 90 7.99 23.41 -13.35
C ALA A 90 9.44 23.88 -13.56
N ARG A 91 9.90 24.83 -12.73
CA ARG A 91 11.25 25.42 -12.80
C ARG A 91 12.26 24.70 -11.92
N MET A 92 11.79 24.19 -10.77
CA MET A 92 12.61 23.51 -9.77
C MET A 92 11.91 22.24 -9.29
N PRO A 93 11.90 21.17 -10.11
CA PRO A 93 11.16 19.92 -9.82
C PRO A 93 11.63 19.21 -8.55
N GLU A 94 12.87 19.39 -8.12
CA GLU A 94 13.45 18.80 -6.91
C GLU A 94 12.77 19.26 -5.62
N ARG A 95 12.02 20.39 -5.66
CA ARG A 95 11.30 20.97 -4.52
C ARG A 95 9.79 20.83 -4.64
N MET A 96 9.32 20.22 -5.72
CA MET A 96 7.89 20.02 -5.98
C MET A 96 7.40 18.66 -5.50
N ILE A 97 6.30 18.67 -4.76
CA ILE A 97 5.55 17.46 -4.40
C ILE A 97 4.28 17.41 -5.25
N ALA A 98 4.12 16.35 -6.02
CA ALA A 98 2.94 16.05 -6.81
C ALA A 98 2.41 14.66 -6.45
N SER A 99 1.14 14.39 -6.77
CA SER A 99 0.50 13.07 -6.63
C SER A 99 0.61 12.47 -5.22
N ALA A 100 0.64 13.32 -4.17
CA ALA A 100 0.79 12.90 -2.77
C ALA A 100 -0.28 11.88 -2.36
N LYS A 101 -1.49 11.96 -2.90
CA LYS A 101 -2.58 11.00 -2.69
C LYS A 101 -2.22 9.58 -3.15
N SER A 102 -1.59 9.45 -4.32
CA SER A 102 -1.16 8.15 -4.84
C SER A 102 -0.07 7.50 -3.97
N TRP A 103 0.77 8.31 -3.31
CA TRP A 103 1.76 7.83 -2.37
C TRP A 103 1.16 7.24 -1.08
N LEU A 104 -0.05 7.62 -0.69
CA LEU A 104 -0.77 6.98 0.42
C LEU A 104 -1.15 5.51 0.13
N CYS A 105 -1.23 5.12 -1.15
CA CYS A 105 -1.54 3.76 -1.57
C CYS A 105 -0.30 2.91 -1.79
N HIS A 106 0.91 3.48 -1.74
CA HIS A 106 2.14 2.76 -2.04
C HIS A 106 2.59 1.92 -0.84
N ALA A 107 2.22 0.63 -0.82
CA ALA A 107 2.58 -0.31 0.26
C ALA A 107 4.10 -0.56 0.40
N GLY A 108 4.89 -0.35 -0.67
CA GLY A 108 6.34 -0.55 -0.68
C GLY A 108 7.17 0.54 0.01
N VAL A 109 6.55 1.65 0.46
CA VAL A 109 7.22 2.74 1.18
C VAL A 109 6.71 2.87 2.61
N ASP A 110 7.51 3.51 3.47
CA ASP A 110 7.00 4.00 4.74
C ASP A 110 6.23 5.31 4.51
N ARG A 111 4.89 5.22 4.49
CA ARG A 111 3.97 6.33 4.21
C ARG A 111 4.02 7.46 5.25
N GLN A 112 4.63 7.21 6.42
CA GLN A 112 4.81 8.19 7.49
C GLN A 112 6.18 8.85 7.46
N ALA A 113 7.14 8.31 6.71
CA ALA A 113 8.47 8.87 6.57
C ALA A 113 8.50 10.08 5.61
N ALA A 114 9.40 11.02 5.87
CA ALA A 114 9.63 12.19 5.01
C ALA A 114 10.36 11.77 3.72
N ILE A 115 9.60 11.39 2.68
CA ILE A 115 10.11 10.83 1.42
C ILE A 115 9.86 11.71 0.18
N LEU A 116 8.99 12.70 0.30
CA LEU A 116 8.61 13.56 -0.82
C LEU A 116 9.29 14.94 -0.75
N PRO A 117 9.83 15.45 -1.86
CA PRO A 117 9.81 14.93 -3.24
C PRO A 117 10.63 13.64 -3.38
N TRP A 118 10.08 12.66 -4.11
CA TRP A 118 10.76 11.38 -4.35
C TRP A 118 11.99 11.55 -5.25
N GLY A 119 13.09 10.89 -4.88
CA GLY A 119 14.34 10.96 -5.64
C GLY A 119 15.09 12.31 -5.57
N SER A 120 14.59 13.29 -4.82
CA SER A 120 15.27 14.56 -4.58
C SER A 120 16.41 14.41 -3.53
N ASP A 121 17.50 15.14 -3.72
CA ASP A 121 18.61 15.24 -2.76
C ASP A 121 18.42 16.41 -1.76
N GLU A 122 17.34 17.17 -1.90
CA GLU A 122 17.01 18.27 -0.98
C GLU A 122 16.81 17.74 0.45
N PRO A 123 17.33 18.47 1.47
CA PRO A 123 17.27 18.03 2.86
C PRO A 123 15.87 18.13 3.46
N GLU A 124 15.04 19.05 2.95
CA GLU A 124 13.69 19.26 3.43
C GLU A 124 12.74 18.37 2.63
N LYS A 125 12.05 17.47 3.34
CA LYS A 125 11.06 16.55 2.76
C LYS A 125 9.84 16.44 3.65
N LEU A 126 8.71 16.07 3.04
CA LEU A 126 7.47 15.77 3.74
C LEU A 126 7.12 14.27 3.63
N SER A 127 6.37 13.77 4.59
CA SER A 127 5.70 12.49 4.42
C SER A 127 4.49 12.64 3.50
N PRO A 128 4.01 11.54 2.84
CA PRO A 128 2.75 11.58 2.11
C PRO A 128 1.58 12.11 2.94
N ILE A 129 1.52 11.79 4.23
CA ILE A 129 0.48 12.27 5.15
C ILE A 129 0.61 13.78 5.37
N ASP A 130 1.82 14.29 5.62
CA ASP A 130 2.04 15.71 5.87
C ASP A 130 1.78 16.54 4.60
N ALA A 131 2.08 15.99 3.43
CA ALA A 131 1.75 16.62 2.16
C ALA A 131 0.22 16.75 1.96
N GLN A 132 -0.55 15.69 2.27
CA GLN A 132 -2.01 15.76 2.26
C GLN A 132 -2.56 16.71 3.33
N ALA A 133 -1.98 16.67 4.54
CA ALA A 133 -2.36 17.58 5.62
C ALA A 133 -2.16 19.06 5.23
N ALA A 134 -1.07 19.39 4.54
CA ALA A 134 -0.79 20.76 4.09
C ALA A 134 -1.83 21.29 3.09
N ILE A 135 -2.36 20.42 2.19
CA ILE A 135 -3.45 20.77 1.26
C ILE A 135 -4.74 21.03 2.05
N LEU A 136 -5.10 20.12 2.94
CA LEU A 136 -6.30 20.23 3.77
C LEU A 136 -6.21 21.47 4.71
N GLU A 137 -5.05 21.69 5.31
CA GLU A 137 -4.81 22.85 6.16
C GLU A 137 -5.00 24.17 5.40
N HIS A 138 -4.52 24.23 4.15
CA HIS A 138 -4.74 25.40 3.29
C HIS A 138 -6.24 25.65 3.06
N VAL A 139 -7.02 24.61 2.76
CA VAL A 139 -8.48 24.71 2.59
C VAL A 139 -9.15 25.23 3.87
N ARG A 140 -8.80 24.66 5.05
CA ARG A 140 -9.34 25.11 6.34
C ARG A 140 -9.03 26.58 6.62
N GLN A 141 -7.77 26.96 6.46
CA GLN A 141 -7.33 28.34 6.72
C GLN A 141 -7.98 29.35 5.76
N ALA A 142 -8.11 28.99 4.48
CA ALA A 142 -8.81 29.81 3.48
C ALA A 142 -10.31 29.99 3.83
N TRP A 143 -10.96 28.91 4.29
CA TRP A 143 -12.34 28.98 4.78
C TRP A 143 -12.47 29.90 6.00
N ASP A 144 -11.63 29.69 7.02
CA ASP A 144 -11.67 30.46 8.27
C ASP A 144 -11.45 31.96 8.00
N ALA A 145 -10.58 32.31 7.05
CA ALA A 145 -10.34 33.69 6.63
C ALA A 145 -11.54 34.32 5.93
N THR A 146 -12.30 33.54 5.16
CA THR A 146 -13.45 34.03 4.38
C THR A 146 -14.79 33.91 5.13
N HIS A 147 -14.87 33.06 6.15
CA HIS A 147 -16.06 32.79 6.97
C HIS A 147 -15.80 32.99 8.49
N PRO A 148 -15.39 34.18 8.95
CA PRO A 148 -14.94 34.39 10.34
C PRO A 148 -16.01 34.06 11.40
N GLY A 149 -17.31 34.09 11.00
CA GLY A 149 -18.43 33.73 11.90
C GLY A 149 -18.78 32.23 11.91
N ALA A 150 -18.09 31.38 11.15
CA ALA A 150 -18.39 29.97 11.00
C ALA A 150 -17.10 29.14 10.83
N PRO A 151 -16.31 28.96 11.91
CA PRO A 151 -15.03 28.26 11.85
C PRO A 151 -15.17 26.89 11.22
N PHE A 152 -14.22 26.51 10.38
CA PHE A 152 -14.24 25.26 9.64
C PHE A 152 -14.37 24.02 10.55
N ALA A 153 -13.64 23.99 11.66
CA ALA A 153 -13.68 22.90 12.63
C ALA A 153 -15.05 22.64 13.26
N SER A 154 -15.99 23.61 13.17
CA SER A 154 -17.36 23.46 13.64
C SER A 154 -18.35 23.01 12.55
N GLN A 155 -17.89 22.83 11.33
CA GLN A 155 -18.72 22.42 10.21
C GLN A 155 -18.78 20.89 10.09
N GLU A 156 -19.78 20.40 9.38
CA GLU A 156 -19.88 18.98 9.01
C GLU A 156 -19.16 18.77 7.67
N VAL A 157 -18.07 18.02 7.70
CA VAL A 157 -17.16 17.89 6.57
C VAL A 157 -17.14 16.49 6.00
N MET A 158 -17.37 16.36 4.71
CA MET A 158 -17.23 15.15 3.91
C MET A 158 -15.98 15.29 3.04
N VAL A 159 -15.06 14.32 3.13
CA VAL A 159 -13.85 14.25 2.30
C VAL A 159 -13.95 13.01 1.42
N THR A 160 -13.65 13.15 0.13
CA THR A 160 -13.77 12.02 -0.78
C THR A 160 -12.47 11.23 -0.91
N VAL A 161 -12.63 9.93 -1.11
CA VAL A 161 -11.55 8.97 -1.35
C VAL A 161 -11.92 8.08 -2.53
N PRO A 162 -10.96 7.54 -3.28
CA PRO A 162 -11.24 6.52 -4.29
C PRO A 162 -11.98 5.33 -3.66
N ALA A 163 -12.92 4.75 -4.40
CA ALA A 163 -13.66 3.58 -3.93
C ALA A 163 -12.74 2.40 -3.62
N SER A 164 -11.62 2.35 -4.29
CA SER A 164 -10.59 1.33 -4.26
C SER A 164 -9.54 1.49 -3.15
N PHE A 165 -9.57 2.59 -2.34
CA PHE A 165 -8.62 2.77 -1.23
C PHE A 165 -8.70 1.63 -0.22
N ASP A 166 -7.52 1.10 0.15
CA ASP A 166 -7.39 0.16 1.25
C ASP A 166 -7.67 0.86 2.62
N GLU A 167 -7.91 0.06 3.64
CA GLU A 167 -8.19 0.59 4.98
C GLU A 167 -7.04 1.48 5.50
N ALA A 168 -5.79 1.12 5.19
CA ALA A 168 -4.63 1.90 5.62
C ALA A 168 -4.61 3.30 4.95
N ALA A 169 -4.90 3.40 3.65
CA ALA A 169 -4.96 4.68 2.95
C ALA A 169 -6.12 5.55 3.47
N ARG A 170 -7.26 4.94 3.84
CA ARG A 170 -8.41 5.63 4.47
C ARG A 170 -8.04 6.19 5.84
N GLU A 171 -7.43 5.38 6.71
CA GLU A 171 -6.95 5.81 8.03
C GLU A 171 -5.89 6.92 7.91
N LEU A 172 -4.98 6.83 6.95
CA LEU A 172 -3.98 7.88 6.70
C LEU A 172 -4.62 9.19 6.21
N THR A 173 -5.72 9.11 5.46
CA THR A 173 -6.50 10.30 5.06
C THR A 173 -7.19 10.94 6.27
N LEU A 174 -7.76 10.15 7.17
CA LEU A 174 -8.31 10.63 8.44
C LEU A 174 -7.22 11.28 9.32
N GLU A 175 -6.03 10.69 9.37
CA GLU A 175 -4.87 11.24 10.08
C GLU A 175 -4.42 12.57 9.48
N ALA A 176 -4.35 12.68 8.14
CA ALA A 176 -4.01 13.93 7.46
C ALA A 176 -5.00 15.06 7.80
N ALA A 177 -6.31 14.77 7.78
CA ALA A 177 -7.34 15.73 8.17
C ALA A 177 -7.19 16.15 9.65
N ARG A 178 -6.87 15.22 10.54
CA ARG A 178 -6.63 15.50 11.95
C ARG A 178 -5.41 16.42 12.15
N ARG A 179 -4.30 16.15 11.44
CA ARG A 179 -3.10 17.02 11.43
C ARG A 179 -3.40 18.41 10.90
N ALA A 180 -4.28 18.52 9.89
CA ALA A 180 -4.74 19.78 9.33
C ALA A 180 -5.68 20.58 10.26
N GLY A 181 -6.04 20.03 11.44
CA GLY A 181 -6.90 20.68 12.42
C GLY A 181 -8.40 20.57 12.12
N TYR A 182 -8.81 19.53 11.36
CA TYR A 182 -10.21 19.22 11.14
C TYR A 182 -10.84 18.60 12.38
N GLY A 183 -12.14 18.85 12.60
CA GLY A 183 -12.96 18.03 13.48
C GLY A 183 -13.18 16.62 12.89
N PRO A 184 -14.11 15.85 13.46
CA PRO A 184 -14.50 14.56 12.85
C PRO A 184 -14.99 14.77 11.42
N ILE A 185 -14.43 14.03 10.48
CA ILE A 185 -14.84 14.05 9.07
C ILE A 185 -15.53 12.72 8.69
N VAL A 186 -16.30 12.78 7.61
CA VAL A 186 -16.91 11.61 6.97
C VAL A 186 -16.19 11.36 5.66
N LEU A 187 -15.75 10.12 5.43
CA LEU A 187 -15.21 9.74 4.13
C LEU A 187 -16.34 9.27 3.22
N LEU A 188 -16.33 9.72 1.97
CA LEU A 188 -17.25 9.32 0.92
C LEU A 188 -16.47 8.85 -0.31
N GLU A 189 -16.95 7.83 -0.99
CA GLU A 189 -16.31 7.35 -2.20
C GLU A 189 -16.55 8.29 -3.39
N GLU A 190 -15.49 8.58 -4.16
CA GLU A 190 -15.53 9.48 -5.32
C GLU A 190 -16.63 9.13 -6.33
N PRO A 191 -16.82 7.86 -6.76
CA PRO A 191 -17.89 7.51 -7.68
C PRO A 191 -19.30 7.72 -7.09
N GLN A 192 -19.49 7.49 -5.78
CA GLN A 192 -20.75 7.82 -5.13
C GLN A 192 -20.98 9.32 -5.10
N ALA A 193 -19.95 10.10 -4.77
CA ALA A 193 -20.04 11.55 -4.77
C ALA A 193 -20.39 12.07 -6.18
N ALA A 194 -19.74 11.58 -7.23
CA ALA A 194 -20.05 11.95 -8.61
C ALA A 194 -21.51 11.66 -8.95
N PHE A 195 -22.05 10.51 -8.51
CA PHE A 195 -23.44 10.17 -8.75
C PHE A 195 -24.41 11.04 -7.92
N TYR A 196 -24.05 11.42 -6.69
CA TYR A 196 -24.82 12.38 -5.90
C TYR A 196 -24.88 13.76 -6.55
N ALA A 197 -23.83 14.21 -7.21
CA ALA A 197 -23.87 15.46 -7.98
C ALA A 197 -24.83 15.37 -9.16
N TRP A 198 -24.87 14.22 -9.83
CA TRP A 198 -25.85 13.98 -10.89
C TRP A 198 -27.28 13.95 -10.32
N VAL A 199 -27.50 13.34 -9.16
CA VAL A 199 -28.80 13.32 -8.45
C VAL A 199 -29.26 14.73 -8.08
N ASP A 200 -28.37 15.57 -7.55
CA ASP A 200 -28.64 16.97 -7.19
C ASP A 200 -29.05 17.80 -8.41
N SER A 201 -28.39 17.56 -9.55
CA SER A 201 -28.65 18.29 -10.80
C SER A 201 -29.93 17.87 -11.53
N HIS A 202 -30.57 16.74 -11.09
CA HIS A 202 -31.79 16.18 -11.69
C HIS A 202 -32.84 15.88 -10.60
N PRO A 203 -33.75 16.83 -10.28
CA PRO A 203 -34.79 16.63 -9.27
C PRO A 203 -35.68 15.42 -9.53
N ALA A 204 -36.33 14.93 -8.48
CA ALA A 204 -37.29 13.83 -8.59
C ALA A 204 -38.35 14.14 -9.67
N GLY A 205 -38.66 13.19 -10.54
CA GLY A 205 -39.53 13.39 -11.71
C GLY A 205 -38.79 13.75 -12.99
N GLU A 206 -37.72 14.53 -12.95
CA GLU A 206 -36.85 14.77 -14.13
C GLU A 206 -35.89 13.62 -14.39
N ARG A 207 -35.53 12.85 -13.36
CA ARG A 207 -34.69 11.64 -13.44
C ARG A 207 -35.29 10.56 -14.34
N ALA A 208 -36.62 10.39 -14.27
CA ALA A 208 -37.33 9.48 -15.18
C ALA A 208 -37.30 9.98 -16.64
N ALA A 209 -37.37 11.30 -16.87
CA ALA A 209 -37.21 11.89 -18.20
C ALA A 209 -35.74 11.83 -18.68
N ALA A 210 -34.77 11.79 -17.77
CA ALA A 210 -33.36 11.54 -18.06
C ALA A 210 -33.04 10.07 -18.39
N ALA A 211 -34.07 9.20 -18.50
CA ALA A 211 -34.06 7.81 -18.99
C ALA A 211 -33.30 6.80 -18.10
N LEU A 212 -33.38 6.93 -16.79
CA LEU A 212 -33.07 5.85 -15.86
C LEU A 212 -34.37 5.12 -15.50
N ALA A 213 -34.73 4.12 -16.28
CA ALA A 213 -35.89 3.27 -15.98
C ALA A 213 -35.62 2.39 -14.77
N PRO A 214 -36.64 1.97 -14.00
CA PRO A 214 -36.48 0.95 -12.96
C PRO A 214 -35.72 -0.27 -13.47
N GLY A 215 -34.74 -0.75 -12.69
CA GLY A 215 -33.86 -1.86 -13.07
C GLY A 215 -32.70 -1.52 -13.99
N SER A 216 -32.54 -0.25 -14.40
CA SER A 216 -31.36 0.18 -15.19
C SER A 216 -30.07 0.03 -14.40
N GLN A 217 -29.01 -0.39 -15.12
CA GLN A 217 -27.64 -0.47 -14.61
C GLN A 217 -26.84 0.75 -15.09
N VAL A 218 -26.33 1.53 -14.15
CA VAL A 218 -25.49 2.70 -14.42
C VAL A 218 -24.06 2.37 -14.06
N LEU A 219 -23.15 2.54 -15.02
CA LEU A 219 -21.70 2.48 -14.78
C LEU A 219 -21.22 3.89 -14.45
N VAL A 220 -20.72 4.11 -13.24
CA VAL A 220 -19.90 5.27 -12.92
C VAL A 220 -18.46 4.96 -13.30
N PHE A 221 -17.95 5.73 -14.25
CA PHE A 221 -16.63 5.54 -14.87
C PHE A 221 -15.76 6.76 -14.50
N ASP A 222 -14.96 6.61 -13.45
CA ASP A 222 -14.15 7.69 -12.90
C ASP A 222 -12.68 7.49 -13.22
N ILE A 223 -12.08 8.44 -13.96
CA ILE A 223 -10.63 8.49 -14.21
C ILE A 223 -10.10 9.85 -13.80
N GLY A 224 -9.38 9.83 -12.70
CA GLY A 224 -8.68 10.99 -12.17
C GLY A 224 -7.26 11.14 -12.73
N GLY A 225 -6.45 11.93 -12.02
CA GLY A 225 -5.02 12.07 -12.33
C GLY A 225 -4.22 10.81 -12.04
N GLY A 226 -4.51 10.11 -10.93
CA GLY A 226 -3.73 8.97 -10.46
C GLY A 226 -4.45 7.62 -10.47
N THR A 227 -5.79 7.60 -10.48
CA THR A 227 -6.58 6.37 -10.32
C THR A 227 -7.68 6.24 -11.36
N THR A 228 -8.11 5.00 -11.59
CA THR A 228 -9.32 4.63 -12.31
C THR A 228 -10.22 3.81 -11.39
N ASP A 229 -11.47 4.22 -11.25
CA ASP A 229 -12.48 3.55 -10.44
C ASP A 229 -13.72 3.23 -11.27
N PHE A 230 -14.26 2.00 -11.10
CA PHE A 230 -15.51 1.54 -11.71
C PHE A 230 -16.51 1.22 -10.61
N THR A 231 -17.72 1.76 -10.72
CA THR A 231 -18.81 1.46 -9.79
C THR A 231 -20.11 1.21 -10.54
N LEU A 232 -20.84 0.18 -10.14
CA LEU A 232 -22.17 -0.10 -10.69
C LEU A 232 -23.25 0.34 -9.70
N ILE A 233 -24.24 1.04 -10.24
CA ILE A 233 -25.42 1.49 -9.51
C ILE A 233 -26.65 0.97 -10.24
N SER A 234 -27.51 0.27 -9.50
CA SER A 234 -28.83 -0.18 -10.00
C SER A 234 -29.91 0.80 -9.59
N VAL A 235 -30.83 1.07 -10.49
CA VAL A 235 -32.02 1.88 -10.21
C VAL A 235 -33.12 0.99 -9.65
N GLY A 236 -33.64 1.34 -8.47
CA GLY A 236 -34.68 0.57 -7.79
C GLY A 236 -36.03 0.53 -8.57
N ALA A 237 -36.93 -0.36 -8.14
CA ALA A 237 -38.24 -0.55 -8.79
C ALA A 237 -39.12 0.71 -8.72
N ASP A 238 -38.89 1.61 -7.81
CA ASP A 238 -39.57 2.91 -7.67
C ASP A 238 -39.05 3.99 -8.63
N GLY A 239 -37.93 3.73 -9.33
CA GLY A 239 -37.24 4.70 -10.18
C GLY A 239 -36.53 5.86 -9.45
N GLU A 240 -36.59 5.88 -8.12
CA GLU A 240 -36.03 6.96 -7.29
C GLU A 240 -34.99 6.49 -6.27
N SER A 241 -34.97 5.21 -5.93
CA SER A 241 -33.94 4.59 -5.10
C SER A 241 -32.80 4.07 -5.98
N PHE A 242 -31.60 4.08 -5.40
CA PHE A 242 -30.36 3.68 -6.05
C PHE A 242 -29.61 2.71 -5.15
N ASP A 243 -29.15 1.60 -5.72
CA ASP A 243 -28.40 0.57 -5.00
C ASP A 243 -27.03 0.40 -5.66
N ARG A 244 -25.95 0.56 -4.88
CA ARG A 244 -24.60 0.24 -5.35
C ARG A 244 -24.43 -1.28 -5.36
N THR A 245 -24.25 -1.86 -6.54
CA THR A 245 -24.19 -3.31 -6.74
C THR A 245 -22.78 -3.87 -6.87
N ALA A 246 -21.82 -3.08 -7.38
CA ALA A 246 -20.43 -3.50 -7.50
C ALA A 246 -19.43 -2.33 -7.45
N VAL A 247 -18.21 -2.63 -7.00
CA VAL A 247 -17.07 -1.71 -6.98
C VAL A 247 -15.86 -2.42 -7.55
N GLY A 248 -15.06 -1.73 -8.38
CA GLY A 248 -13.82 -2.24 -8.98
C GLY A 248 -12.65 -2.33 -8.01
N ASP A 249 -11.58 -2.99 -8.47
CA ASP A 249 -10.30 -3.03 -7.75
C ASP A 249 -9.57 -1.68 -7.81
N HIS A 250 -8.57 -1.53 -6.93
CA HIS A 250 -7.70 -0.35 -6.95
C HIS A 250 -6.78 -0.36 -8.17
N LEU A 251 -6.98 0.61 -9.06
CA LEU A 251 -6.14 0.79 -10.24
C LEU A 251 -5.39 2.12 -10.13
N LEU A 252 -4.09 2.05 -9.85
CA LEU A 252 -3.19 3.19 -10.04
C LEU A 252 -2.94 3.38 -11.54
N LEU A 253 -3.93 3.92 -12.22
CA LEU A 253 -3.96 4.14 -13.65
C LEU A 253 -4.80 5.39 -13.93
N GLY A 254 -4.20 6.44 -14.47
CA GLY A 254 -4.90 7.71 -14.68
C GLY A 254 -4.09 8.66 -15.57
N GLY A 255 -4.39 9.95 -15.49
CA GLY A 255 -3.73 10.99 -16.28
C GLY A 255 -2.22 11.04 -16.13
N ASP A 256 -1.69 10.73 -14.93
CA ASP A 256 -0.25 10.67 -14.66
C ASP A 256 0.46 9.61 -15.52
N ASN A 257 -0.21 8.49 -15.79
CA ASN A 257 0.33 7.42 -16.64
C ASN A 257 0.46 7.86 -18.11
N VAL A 258 -0.47 8.69 -18.58
CA VAL A 258 -0.39 9.30 -19.91
C VAL A 258 0.80 10.25 -19.98
N ASP A 259 1.02 11.08 -18.95
CA ASP A 259 2.16 11.99 -18.85
C ASP A 259 3.49 11.25 -18.91
N LEU A 260 3.60 10.14 -18.17
CA LEU A 260 4.80 9.28 -18.17
C LEU A 260 5.04 8.62 -19.53
N THR A 261 3.99 8.12 -20.18
CA THR A 261 4.09 7.50 -21.50
C THR A 261 4.57 8.52 -22.53
N LEU A 262 3.98 9.71 -22.54
CA LEU A 262 4.36 10.80 -23.42
C LEU A 262 5.81 11.24 -23.16
N ALA A 263 6.18 11.44 -21.90
CA ALA A 263 7.54 11.78 -21.50
C ALA A 263 8.56 10.72 -21.96
N LYS A 264 8.19 9.43 -21.94
CA LYS A 264 9.05 8.35 -22.41
C LYS A 264 9.30 8.41 -23.92
N GLN A 265 8.28 8.70 -24.70
CA GLN A 265 8.42 8.86 -26.15
C GLN A 265 9.28 10.10 -26.49
N VAL A 266 9.03 11.24 -25.83
CA VAL A 266 9.85 12.45 -25.99
C VAL A 266 11.30 12.19 -25.58
N GLU A 267 11.54 11.51 -24.46
CA GLU A 267 12.90 11.13 -24.03
C GLU A 267 13.61 10.31 -25.10
N GLN A 268 12.95 9.30 -25.69
CA GLN A 268 13.55 8.47 -26.73
C GLN A 268 14.04 9.32 -27.92
N ARG A 269 13.25 10.32 -28.35
CA ARG A 269 13.65 11.25 -29.43
C ARG A 269 14.81 12.14 -29.01
N LEU A 270 14.77 12.69 -27.78
CA LEU A 270 15.86 13.52 -27.25
C LEU A 270 17.17 12.76 -27.08
N VAL A 271 17.11 11.49 -26.66
CA VAL A 271 18.26 10.60 -26.54
C VAL A 271 18.81 10.25 -27.92
N ALA A 272 17.96 9.92 -28.89
CA ALA A 272 18.39 9.65 -30.27
C ALA A 272 19.12 10.84 -30.91
N ALA A 273 18.68 12.07 -30.61
CA ALA A 273 19.28 13.30 -31.11
C ALA A 273 20.60 13.68 -30.40
N SER A 274 20.73 13.39 -29.08
CA SER A 274 21.85 13.87 -28.27
C SER A 274 22.84 12.80 -27.81
N GLY A 275 22.50 11.51 -27.94
CA GLY A 275 23.30 10.39 -27.45
C GLY A 275 23.33 10.25 -25.91
N ARG A 276 22.63 11.10 -25.15
CA ARG A 276 22.66 11.14 -23.67
C ARG A 276 21.26 10.98 -23.07
N LYS A 277 21.09 10.08 -22.12
CA LYS A 277 19.89 9.97 -21.32
C LYS A 277 19.66 11.21 -20.45
N LEU A 278 18.41 11.44 -20.05
CA LEU A 278 18.07 12.46 -19.09
C LEU A 278 18.42 11.97 -17.68
N ASP A 279 18.95 12.85 -16.85
CA ASP A 279 19.08 12.58 -15.41
C ASP A 279 17.71 12.63 -14.70
N ALA A 280 17.66 12.32 -13.40
CA ALA A 280 16.40 12.26 -12.67
C ALA A 280 15.65 13.60 -12.67
N LEU A 281 16.36 14.73 -12.56
CA LEU A 281 15.74 16.07 -12.55
C LEU A 281 15.24 16.47 -13.94
N GLU A 282 16.05 16.27 -14.96
CA GLU A 282 15.67 16.50 -16.37
C GLU A 282 14.42 15.66 -16.71
N TRP A 283 14.34 14.42 -16.19
CA TRP A 283 13.18 13.54 -16.34
C TRP A 283 11.93 14.09 -15.64
N HIS A 284 12.03 14.51 -14.38
CA HIS A 284 10.88 15.09 -13.67
C HIS A 284 10.38 16.37 -14.36
N GLY A 285 11.31 17.23 -14.82
CA GLY A 285 10.97 18.41 -15.61
C GLY A 285 10.27 18.06 -16.92
N LEU A 286 10.73 17.00 -17.62
CA LEU A 286 10.10 16.52 -18.85
C LEU A 286 8.68 16.00 -18.60
N VAL A 287 8.48 15.17 -17.56
CA VAL A 287 7.13 14.66 -17.20
C VAL A 287 6.17 15.81 -16.93
N HIS A 288 6.60 16.81 -16.15
CA HIS A 288 5.79 17.98 -15.89
C HIS A 288 5.47 18.77 -17.17
N SER A 289 6.45 18.96 -18.07
CA SER A 289 6.23 19.64 -19.35
C SER A 289 5.26 18.86 -20.24
N CYS A 290 5.34 17.52 -20.25
CA CYS A 290 4.39 16.67 -20.96
C CYS A 290 2.98 16.75 -20.38
N ARG A 291 2.82 16.86 -19.04
CA ARG A 291 1.54 17.10 -18.40
C ARG A 291 0.90 18.41 -18.91
N LEU A 292 1.65 19.50 -18.88
CA LEU A 292 1.16 20.78 -19.37
C LEU A 292 0.79 20.74 -20.87
N ALA A 293 1.61 20.06 -21.68
CA ALA A 293 1.33 19.88 -23.11
C ALA A 293 0.04 19.07 -23.31
N LYS A 294 -0.16 17.96 -22.57
CA LYS A 294 -1.38 17.16 -22.60
C LYS A 294 -2.61 18.02 -22.23
N GLU A 295 -2.55 18.74 -21.11
CA GLU A 295 -3.64 19.61 -20.65
C GLU A 295 -3.99 20.69 -21.70
N THR A 296 -2.97 21.30 -22.29
CA THR A 296 -3.14 22.32 -23.34
C THR A 296 -3.78 21.73 -24.60
N LEU A 297 -3.23 20.63 -25.12
CA LEU A 297 -3.72 20.00 -26.36
C LEU A 297 -5.13 19.42 -26.20
N LEU A 298 -5.51 18.92 -25.05
CA LEU A 298 -6.85 18.39 -24.79
C LEU A 298 -7.87 19.50 -24.45
N GLY A 299 -7.41 20.60 -23.85
CA GLY A 299 -8.27 21.74 -23.48
C GLY A 299 -8.53 22.72 -24.62
N ASP A 300 -7.52 23.02 -25.45
CA ASP A 300 -7.63 23.96 -26.57
C ASP A 300 -7.57 23.22 -27.91
N GLN A 301 -8.72 23.03 -28.53
CA GLN A 301 -8.86 22.32 -29.81
C GLN A 301 -8.21 23.06 -31.02
N THR A 302 -7.83 24.30 -30.89
CA THR A 302 -7.19 25.08 -31.95
C THR A 302 -5.67 24.85 -32.03
N GLN A 303 -5.08 24.33 -30.93
CA GLN A 303 -3.64 24.09 -30.86
C GLN A 303 -3.25 22.68 -31.34
N GLU A 304 -2.50 22.59 -32.44
CA GLU A 304 -2.10 21.31 -33.03
C GLU A 304 -0.84 20.70 -32.42
N SER A 305 0.04 21.50 -31.82
CA SER A 305 1.27 21.04 -31.18
C SER A 305 1.73 21.97 -30.07
N VAL A 306 2.49 21.43 -29.11
CA VAL A 306 3.11 22.15 -28.00
C VAL A 306 4.60 21.84 -27.95
N ALA A 307 5.43 22.89 -27.86
CA ALA A 307 6.87 22.74 -27.71
C ALA A 307 7.25 22.28 -26.31
N ILE A 308 8.11 21.26 -26.23
CA ILE A 308 8.70 20.75 -25.00
C ILE A 308 10.13 21.27 -24.89
N THR A 309 10.47 21.79 -23.72
CA THR A 309 11.82 22.30 -23.44
C THR A 309 12.35 21.68 -22.15
N VAL A 310 13.49 21.02 -22.24
CA VAL A 310 14.20 20.44 -21.08
C VAL A 310 15.47 21.23 -20.85
N ALA A 311 15.57 21.89 -19.69
CA ALA A 311 16.74 22.65 -19.30
C ALA A 311 17.89 21.72 -18.90
N GLY A 312 19.09 21.91 -19.48
CA GLY A 312 20.27 21.16 -19.09
C GLY A 312 20.98 21.78 -17.89
N ARG A 313 21.72 20.97 -17.13
CA ARG A 313 22.60 21.42 -16.04
C ARG A 313 23.95 21.91 -16.56
N GLY A 314 24.46 23.02 -16.04
CA GLY A 314 25.82 23.49 -16.23
C GLY A 314 25.93 24.98 -16.54
N SER A 315 27.16 25.54 -16.42
CA SER A 315 27.48 26.96 -16.66
C SER A 315 27.29 27.41 -18.14
N ARG A 316 26.90 26.54 -19.02
CA ARG A 316 26.54 26.84 -20.42
C ARG A 316 25.01 26.96 -20.55
N LEU A 317 24.45 28.04 -20.08
CA LEU A 317 23.01 28.32 -20.13
C LEU A 317 22.40 28.27 -21.55
N ILE A 318 23.18 28.39 -22.60
CA ILE A 318 22.72 28.47 -24.01
C ILE A 318 22.99 27.17 -24.81
N GLY A 319 23.86 26.28 -24.34
CA GLY A 319 24.24 25.06 -25.08
C GLY A 319 23.67 23.74 -24.55
N GLY A 320 22.87 23.73 -23.45
CA GLY A 320 22.35 22.53 -22.78
C GLY A 320 20.85 22.32 -22.90
N THR A 321 20.13 23.25 -23.46
CA THR A 321 18.66 23.15 -23.58
C THR A 321 18.29 22.22 -24.73
N ARG A 322 17.51 21.17 -24.46
CA ARG A 322 16.97 20.26 -25.44
C ARG A 322 15.53 20.64 -25.76
N ARG A 323 15.15 20.51 -27.01
CA ARG A 323 13.81 20.86 -27.48
C ARG A 323 13.22 19.74 -28.31
N ASP A 324 11.93 19.52 -28.14
CA ASP A 324 11.08 18.64 -28.91
C ASP A 324 9.68 19.25 -29.01
N GLN A 325 8.74 18.58 -29.64
CA GLN A 325 7.34 18.98 -29.66
C GLN A 325 6.44 17.75 -29.53
N VAL A 326 5.24 17.95 -29.02
CA VAL A 326 4.18 16.94 -28.96
C VAL A 326 3.02 17.44 -29.80
N SER A 327 2.53 16.60 -30.71
CA SER A 327 1.33 16.90 -31.51
C SER A 327 0.06 16.33 -30.87
N ARG A 328 -1.07 16.86 -31.28
CA ARG A 328 -2.39 16.34 -30.90
C ARG A 328 -2.57 14.91 -31.39
N ASP A 329 -2.22 14.62 -32.66
CA ASP A 329 -2.38 13.29 -33.26
C ASP A 329 -1.56 12.23 -32.48
N GLU A 330 -0.33 12.58 -32.06
CA GLU A 330 0.52 11.73 -31.25
C GLU A 330 -0.16 11.43 -29.89
N LEU A 331 -0.68 12.44 -29.24
CA LEU A 331 -1.37 12.30 -27.95
C LEU A 331 -2.66 11.47 -28.08
N GLU A 332 -3.45 11.73 -29.13
CA GLU A 332 -4.69 10.96 -29.39
C GLU A 332 -4.39 9.50 -29.68
N LEU A 333 -3.33 9.20 -30.43
CA LEU A 333 -2.89 7.82 -30.68
C LEU A 333 -2.51 7.10 -29.38
N ILE A 334 -1.74 7.75 -28.50
CA ILE A 334 -1.38 7.20 -27.18
C ILE A 334 -2.65 6.90 -26.38
N LEU A 335 -3.60 7.83 -26.34
CA LEU A 335 -4.82 7.69 -25.59
C LEU A 335 -5.72 6.59 -26.15
N LEU A 336 -6.05 6.64 -27.44
CA LEU A 336 -7.06 5.77 -28.05
C LEU A 336 -6.54 4.34 -28.25
N ASP A 337 -5.29 4.16 -28.63
CA ASP A 337 -4.74 2.84 -28.94
C ASP A 337 -3.90 2.26 -27.80
N GLY A 338 -3.35 3.12 -26.93
CA GLY A 338 -2.59 2.70 -25.76
C GLY A 338 -3.45 2.48 -24.52
N PHE A 339 -4.25 3.48 -24.16
CA PHE A 339 -5.04 3.45 -22.93
C PHE A 339 -6.50 2.98 -23.13
N PHE A 340 -7.10 3.22 -24.30
CA PHE A 340 -8.46 2.83 -24.60
C PHE A 340 -8.57 1.98 -25.88
N PRO A 341 -7.74 0.92 -26.04
CA PRO A 341 -7.84 0.08 -27.24
C PRO A 341 -9.21 -0.58 -27.37
N LEU A 342 -9.68 -0.78 -28.59
CA LEU A 342 -10.84 -1.61 -28.86
C LEU A 342 -10.46 -3.08 -28.67
N ILE A 343 -11.20 -3.79 -27.83
CA ILE A 343 -10.89 -5.16 -27.41
C ILE A 343 -12.14 -6.02 -27.37
N GLU A 344 -11.97 -7.34 -27.37
CA GLU A 344 -13.06 -8.29 -27.15
C GLU A 344 -13.49 -8.28 -25.67
N ARG A 345 -14.77 -8.61 -25.40
CA ARG A 345 -15.36 -8.61 -24.06
C ARG A 345 -14.66 -9.53 -23.06
N GLY A 346 -14.07 -10.64 -23.52
CA GLY A 346 -13.34 -11.61 -22.70
C GLY A 346 -11.87 -11.28 -22.49
N ALA A 347 -11.36 -10.15 -22.99
CA ALA A 347 -9.96 -9.78 -22.85
C ALA A 347 -9.64 -9.44 -21.39
N LEU A 348 -8.57 -10.06 -20.87
CA LEU A 348 -8.08 -9.84 -19.51
C LEU A 348 -6.88 -8.89 -19.53
N PRO A 349 -6.62 -8.15 -18.43
CA PRO A 349 -5.42 -7.35 -18.27
C PRO A 349 -4.15 -8.18 -18.46
N GLN A 350 -3.22 -7.66 -19.24
CA GLN A 350 -1.96 -8.34 -19.57
C GLN A 350 -0.89 -8.01 -18.52
N ARG A 351 -0.17 -9.03 -18.05
CA ARG A 351 1.04 -8.84 -17.26
C ARG A 351 2.21 -8.56 -18.21
N THR A 352 2.34 -7.32 -18.67
CA THR A 352 3.50 -6.91 -19.47
C THR A 352 4.72 -6.75 -18.58
N ARG A 353 5.84 -7.38 -18.97
CA ARG A 353 7.15 -7.14 -18.34
C ARG A 353 7.62 -5.74 -18.75
N GLY A 354 7.92 -4.85 -17.81
CA GLY A 354 8.43 -3.51 -18.07
C GLY A 354 7.36 -2.44 -18.28
N GLY A 355 6.28 -2.47 -17.52
CA GLY A 355 5.21 -1.47 -17.56
C GLY A 355 5.56 -0.10 -16.97
N LEU A 356 4.58 0.80 -16.94
CA LEU A 356 4.71 2.19 -16.44
C LEU A 356 5.13 2.29 -14.95
N SER A 357 4.98 1.21 -14.18
CA SER A 357 5.44 1.09 -12.78
C SER A 357 6.93 1.41 -12.59
N GLU A 358 7.73 1.35 -13.66
CA GLU A 358 9.17 1.60 -13.61
C GLU A 358 9.55 3.09 -13.72
N LEU A 359 8.61 3.97 -14.04
CA LEU A 359 8.95 5.33 -14.51
C LEU A 359 8.82 6.42 -13.45
N GLY A 360 8.11 6.19 -12.33
CA GLY A 360 7.77 7.27 -11.38
C GLY A 360 7.87 6.93 -9.89
N GLY A 361 8.39 5.76 -9.53
CA GLY A 361 8.47 5.31 -8.13
C GLY A 361 7.14 4.81 -7.54
N LEU A 362 6.00 5.04 -8.20
CA LEU A 362 4.67 4.54 -7.81
C LEU A 362 4.36 3.18 -8.49
N PRO A 363 3.64 2.26 -7.80
CA PRO A 363 3.31 0.95 -8.33
C PRO A 363 2.10 1.02 -9.29
N TYR A 364 2.29 1.66 -10.44
CA TYR A 364 1.24 1.77 -11.45
C TYR A 364 0.82 0.42 -12.02
N ALA A 365 -0.43 0.34 -12.52
CA ALA A 365 -0.94 -0.86 -13.18
C ALA A 365 -0.02 -1.33 -14.31
N ALA A 366 0.24 -2.64 -14.37
CA ALA A 366 1.15 -3.23 -15.37
C ALA A 366 0.59 -3.12 -16.80
N ASP A 367 -0.74 -3.19 -16.94
CA ASP A 367 -1.43 -2.99 -18.22
C ASP A 367 -2.04 -1.60 -18.27
N PRO A 368 -1.63 -0.73 -19.22
CA PRO A 368 -2.19 0.61 -19.34
C PRO A 368 -3.61 0.62 -19.97
N ALA A 369 -4.09 -0.50 -20.51
CA ALA A 369 -5.35 -0.55 -21.24
C ALA A 369 -6.56 -0.55 -20.28
N VAL A 370 -7.13 0.63 -20.01
CA VAL A 370 -8.31 0.83 -19.16
C VAL A 370 -9.48 -0.06 -19.58
N THR A 371 -9.66 -0.24 -20.91
CA THR A 371 -10.74 -1.09 -21.46
C THR A 371 -10.61 -2.56 -21.06
N ARG A 372 -9.38 -3.12 -20.88
CA ARG A 372 -9.20 -4.49 -20.38
C ARG A 372 -9.57 -4.61 -18.91
N HIS A 373 -9.24 -3.61 -18.10
CA HIS A 373 -9.66 -3.57 -16.71
C HIS A 373 -11.18 -3.47 -16.58
N LEU A 374 -11.82 -2.66 -17.44
CA LEU A 374 -13.28 -2.59 -17.50
C LEU A 374 -13.90 -3.93 -17.91
N ALA A 375 -13.37 -4.61 -18.94
CA ALA A 375 -13.84 -5.93 -19.34
C ALA A 375 -13.74 -6.95 -18.21
N SER A 376 -12.60 -6.97 -17.50
CA SER A 376 -12.38 -7.83 -16.33
C SER A 376 -13.35 -7.51 -15.19
N PHE A 377 -13.63 -6.24 -14.93
CA PHE A 377 -14.59 -5.80 -13.93
C PHE A 377 -16.00 -6.30 -14.26
N LEU A 378 -16.49 -6.05 -15.48
CA LEU A 378 -17.81 -6.49 -15.91
C LEU A 378 -17.96 -8.01 -15.92
N HIS A 379 -16.92 -8.73 -16.31
CA HIS A 379 -16.91 -10.20 -16.28
C HIS A 379 -17.00 -10.75 -14.85
N ARG A 380 -16.21 -10.21 -13.92
CA ARG A 380 -16.16 -10.64 -12.52
C ARG A 380 -17.48 -10.44 -11.78
N HIS A 381 -18.22 -9.41 -12.13
CA HIS A 381 -19.53 -9.10 -11.53
C HIS A 381 -20.71 -9.60 -12.37
N GLU A 382 -20.46 -10.45 -13.38
CA GLU A 382 -21.49 -11.07 -14.23
C GLU A 382 -22.45 -10.07 -14.90
N VAL A 383 -21.94 -8.86 -15.18
CA VAL A 383 -22.75 -7.77 -15.77
C VAL A 383 -22.93 -8.01 -17.25
N SER A 384 -24.13 -8.28 -17.68
CA SER A 384 -24.47 -8.52 -19.09
C SER A 384 -24.82 -7.23 -19.85
N ARG A 385 -25.33 -6.21 -19.13
CA ARG A 385 -25.90 -5.00 -19.72
C ARG A 385 -25.54 -3.76 -18.92
N ILE A 386 -25.18 -2.69 -19.59
CA ILE A 386 -25.05 -1.33 -19.06
C ILE A 386 -26.03 -0.44 -19.83
N ASP A 387 -26.93 0.24 -19.12
CA ASP A 387 -27.96 1.11 -19.72
C ASP A 387 -27.47 2.56 -19.83
N ALA A 388 -26.66 3.00 -18.86
CA ALA A 388 -26.12 4.34 -18.85
C ALA A 388 -24.70 4.37 -18.29
N VAL A 389 -23.93 5.39 -18.70
CA VAL A 389 -22.58 5.67 -18.18
C VAL A 389 -22.52 7.11 -17.68
N LEU A 390 -22.07 7.28 -16.44
CA LEU A 390 -21.70 8.57 -15.89
C LEU A 390 -20.16 8.69 -15.90
N PHE A 391 -19.63 9.55 -16.76
CA PHE A 391 -18.21 9.83 -16.80
C PHE A 391 -17.84 10.89 -15.76
N ASN A 392 -16.77 10.63 -15.02
CA ASN A 392 -16.23 11.52 -14.03
C ASN A 392 -14.70 11.59 -14.12
N GLY A 393 -14.11 12.58 -13.44
CA GLY A 393 -12.67 12.83 -13.42
C GLY A 393 -12.15 13.60 -14.63
N GLY A 394 -11.10 14.39 -14.41
CA GLY A 394 -10.53 15.30 -15.43
C GLY A 394 -10.00 14.60 -16.68
N ALA A 395 -9.55 13.34 -16.57
CA ALA A 395 -9.06 12.57 -17.71
C ALA A 395 -10.18 12.21 -18.71
N MET A 396 -11.46 12.23 -18.29
CA MET A 396 -12.61 11.92 -19.13
C MET A 396 -13.27 13.17 -19.77
N THR A 397 -12.68 14.35 -19.61
CA THR A 397 -13.14 15.60 -20.26
C THR A 397 -13.17 15.51 -21.80
N PRO A 398 -12.20 14.88 -22.51
CA PRO A 398 -12.23 14.78 -23.97
C PRO A 398 -13.38 13.89 -24.46
N ALA A 399 -14.25 14.45 -25.32
CA ALA A 399 -15.40 13.74 -25.88
C ALA A 399 -15.01 12.49 -26.70
N ALA A 400 -13.82 12.49 -27.32
CA ALA A 400 -13.33 11.35 -28.09
C ALA A 400 -13.14 10.10 -27.21
N LEU A 401 -12.63 10.27 -25.96
CA LEU A 401 -12.44 9.17 -25.01
C LEU A 401 -13.79 8.62 -24.52
N ARG A 402 -14.72 9.50 -24.15
CA ARG A 402 -16.06 9.08 -23.72
C ARG A 402 -16.76 8.30 -24.81
N ARG A 403 -16.70 8.80 -26.06
CA ARG A 403 -17.26 8.10 -27.23
C ARG A 403 -16.60 6.72 -27.40
N ARG A 404 -15.28 6.61 -27.31
CA ARG A 404 -14.56 5.35 -27.42
C ARG A 404 -15.05 4.31 -26.40
N VAL A 405 -15.31 4.73 -25.16
CA VAL A 405 -15.84 3.84 -24.11
C VAL A 405 -17.29 3.43 -24.42
N VAL A 406 -18.14 4.36 -24.85
CA VAL A 406 -19.51 4.07 -25.24
C VAL A 406 -19.55 3.10 -26.41
N ASP A 407 -18.72 3.31 -27.45
CA ASP A 407 -18.62 2.43 -28.61
C ASP A 407 -18.13 1.03 -28.23
N GLN A 408 -17.17 0.95 -27.29
CA GLN A 408 -16.67 -0.32 -26.77
C GLN A 408 -17.76 -1.10 -26.01
N LEU A 409 -18.52 -0.43 -25.14
CA LEU A 409 -19.66 -1.03 -24.42
C LEU A 409 -20.76 -1.48 -25.37
N ALA A 410 -21.07 -0.66 -26.39
CA ALA A 410 -22.04 -1.03 -27.44
C ALA A 410 -21.63 -2.29 -28.19
N ALA A 411 -20.35 -2.42 -28.54
CA ALA A 411 -19.80 -3.60 -29.20
C ALA A 411 -19.90 -4.87 -28.32
N TRP A 412 -19.83 -4.72 -26.99
CA TRP A 412 -19.95 -5.83 -26.05
C TRP A 412 -21.38 -6.27 -25.74
N GLN A 413 -22.39 -5.43 -26.08
CA GLN A 413 -23.80 -5.67 -25.81
C GLN A 413 -24.65 -5.38 -27.05
N PRO A 414 -24.44 -6.02 -28.22
CA PRO A 414 -25.07 -5.65 -29.48
C PRO A 414 -26.61 -5.78 -29.45
N GLU A 415 -27.16 -6.65 -28.61
CA GLU A 415 -28.61 -6.83 -28.45
C GLU A 415 -29.27 -5.67 -27.67
N HIS A 416 -28.50 -4.90 -26.91
CA HIS A 416 -29.00 -3.80 -26.06
C HIS A 416 -28.64 -2.42 -26.60
N GLY A 417 -27.72 -2.34 -27.56
CA GLY A 417 -27.25 -1.09 -28.17
C GLY A 417 -26.27 -0.31 -27.29
N ALA A 418 -26.02 0.94 -27.65
CA ALA A 418 -25.10 1.81 -26.95
C ALA A 418 -25.69 2.30 -25.62
N PRO A 419 -24.95 2.25 -24.50
CA PRO A 419 -25.41 2.86 -23.26
C PRO A 419 -25.52 4.38 -23.43
N ARG A 420 -26.43 4.98 -22.69
CA ARG A 420 -26.60 6.44 -22.70
C ARG A 420 -25.53 7.12 -21.85
N GLU A 421 -24.90 8.17 -22.38
CA GLU A 421 -24.06 9.05 -21.59
C GLU A 421 -24.94 9.95 -20.70
N LEU A 422 -24.76 9.87 -19.37
CA LEU A 422 -25.40 10.79 -18.43
C LEU A 422 -24.65 12.12 -18.41
N ALA A 423 -25.41 13.21 -18.50
CA ALA A 423 -24.79 14.53 -18.54
C ALA A 423 -24.12 14.88 -17.21
N ASN A 424 -22.82 15.13 -17.25
CA ASN A 424 -22.04 15.72 -16.16
C ASN A 424 -21.51 17.06 -16.66
N ARG A 425 -22.00 18.17 -16.10
CA ARG A 425 -21.68 19.52 -16.60
C ARG A 425 -20.26 19.97 -16.22
N THR A 426 -19.76 19.47 -15.11
CA THR A 426 -18.45 19.84 -14.53
C THR A 426 -17.80 18.62 -13.92
N PRO A 427 -17.30 17.65 -14.73
CA PRO A 427 -16.74 16.40 -14.23
C PRO A 427 -15.62 16.60 -13.19
N GLU A 428 -14.88 17.70 -13.33
CA GLU A 428 -13.78 18.07 -12.44
C GLU A 428 -14.20 18.70 -11.09
N LEU A 429 -15.50 19.01 -10.91
CA LEU A 429 -16.05 19.62 -9.68
C LEU A 429 -17.20 18.79 -9.08
N ALA A 430 -17.69 17.80 -9.84
CA ALA A 430 -18.85 17.02 -9.47
C ALA A 430 -18.66 16.28 -8.15
N VAL A 431 -17.47 15.74 -7.90
CA VAL A 431 -17.16 15.00 -6.69
C VAL A 431 -17.30 15.88 -5.44
N ALA A 432 -16.77 17.09 -5.45
CA ALA A 432 -16.94 18.05 -4.34
C ALA A 432 -18.41 18.44 -4.14
N GLN A 433 -19.13 18.69 -5.24
CA GLN A 433 -20.56 19.04 -5.18
C GLN A 433 -21.39 17.90 -4.60
N GLY A 434 -21.16 16.66 -5.05
CA GLY A 434 -21.88 15.49 -4.56
C GLY A 434 -21.54 15.19 -3.09
N ALA A 435 -20.31 15.41 -2.67
CA ALA A 435 -19.92 15.27 -1.26
C ALA A 435 -20.68 16.29 -0.38
N ALA A 436 -20.83 17.54 -0.82
CA ALA A 436 -21.63 18.52 -0.09
C ALA A 436 -23.12 18.14 -0.07
N TYR A 437 -23.68 17.65 -1.19
CA TYR A 437 -25.05 17.16 -1.26
C TYR A 437 -25.28 15.95 -0.34
N TYR A 438 -24.29 15.04 -0.24
CA TYR A 438 -24.38 13.90 0.68
C TYR A 438 -24.57 14.35 2.14
N GLY A 439 -24.03 15.49 2.53
CA GLY A 439 -24.34 16.11 3.82
C GLY A 439 -25.83 16.38 4.02
N LEU A 440 -26.58 16.76 2.98
CA LEU A 440 -28.04 16.85 3.04
C LEU A 440 -28.71 15.47 3.19
N VAL A 441 -28.24 14.49 2.42
CA VAL A 441 -28.74 13.11 2.50
C VAL A 441 -28.58 12.54 3.92
N ARG A 442 -27.45 12.77 4.57
CA ARG A 442 -27.22 12.40 5.97
C ARG A 442 -28.19 13.08 6.95
N ARG A 443 -28.73 14.22 6.58
CA ARG A 443 -29.74 14.95 7.35
C ARG A 443 -31.18 14.54 7.03
N GLY A 444 -31.35 13.51 6.18
CA GLY A 444 -32.65 13.03 5.70
C GLY A 444 -33.27 13.91 4.61
N LEU A 445 -32.45 14.72 3.93
CA LEU A 445 -32.89 15.62 2.87
C LEU A 445 -32.26 15.17 1.54
N GLY A 446 -33.01 14.52 0.70
CA GLY A 446 -32.53 14.06 -0.62
C GLY A 446 -32.57 12.55 -0.82
N ALA A 447 -32.30 12.10 -2.06
CA ALA A 447 -32.29 10.69 -2.41
C ALA A 447 -31.00 10.03 -1.91
N ARG A 448 -31.13 8.92 -1.21
CA ARG A 448 -29.98 8.15 -0.70
C ARG A 448 -29.64 7.04 -1.69
N ILE A 449 -28.34 6.94 -2.02
CA ILE A 449 -27.80 5.73 -2.65
C ILE A 449 -27.67 4.71 -1.52
N ARG A 450 -28.43 3.64 -1.60
CA ARG A 450 -28.31 2.56 -0.64
C ARG A 450 -27.04 1.77 -0.98
N GLY A 451 -26.16 1.67 -0.01
CA GLY A 451 -24.93 0.92 -0.09
C GLY A 451 -24.93 -0.32 0.77
N GLY A 452 -26.11 -0.86 1.04
CA GLY A 452 -26.29 -2.05 1.85
C GLY A 452 -25.41 -3.21 1.35
N THR A 453 -25.10 -4.15 2.25
CA THR A 453 -24.23 -5.29 1.91
C THR A 453 -24.79 -6.06 0.71
N ALA A 454 -24.00 -6.20 -0.35
CA ALA A 454 -24.36 -7.04 -1.49
C ALA A 454 -24.42 -8.54 -1.11
N ARG A 455 -23.91 -8.89 0.07
CA ARG A 455 -23.84 -10.27 0.61
C ARG A 455 -24.21 -10.28 2.07
N ALA A 456 -24.76 -11.39 2.53
CA ALA A 456 -24.83 -11.70 3.94
C ALA A 456 -23.47 -12.20 4.44
N PHE A 457 -23.09 -11.86 5.68
CA PHE A 457 -21.84 -12.28 6.31
C PHE A 457 -22.09 -13.09 7.57
N TYR A 458 -21.26 -14.13 7.78
CA TYR A 458 -21.42 -15.09 8.86
C TYR A 458 -20.09 -15.27 9.59
N VAL A 459 -20.19 -15.51 10.89
CA VAL A 459 -19.05 -15.83 11.76
C VAL A 459 -19.20 -17.28 12.22
N GLY A 460 -18.18 -18.10 12.02
CA GLY A 460 -18.16 -19.48 12.47
C GLY A 460 -18.17 -19.58 14.00
N ALA A 461 -19.08 -20.37 14.55
CA ALA A 461 -19.17 -20.70 15.97
C ALA A 461 -18.89 -22.18 16.17
N ALA A 462 -18.01 -22.50 17.15
CA ALA A 462 -17.75 -23.88 17.51
C ALA A 462 -18.90 -24.43 18.38
N SER A 463 -19.38 -25.62 18.04
CA SER A 463 -20.26 -26.39 18.94
C SER A 463 -19.44 -26.93 20.13
N THR A 464 -20.11 -27.41 21.17
CA THR A 464 -19.51 -27.96 22.41
C THR A 464 -18.52 -29.13 22.20
N GLY A 465 -18.33 -29.61 20.96
CA GLY A 465 -17.39 -30.62 20.58
C GLY A 465 -16.09 -30.14 19.92
N GLY A 466 -15.87 -28.84 19.76
CA GLY A 466 -14.60 -28.24 19.29
C GLY A 466 -14.45 -28.07 17.78
N ARG A 467 -15.38 -28.56 16.93
CA ARG A 467 -15.44 -28.26 15.49
C ARG A 467 -16.45 -27.13 15.24
N SER A 468 -16.09 -26.22 14.38
CA SER A 468 -16.99 -25.11 13.97
C SER A 468 -17.87 -25.61 12.83
N ASP A 469 -18.98 -26.28 13.19
CA ASP A 469 -19.91 -26.85 12.22
C ASP A 469 -21.10 -25.92 11.91
N THR A 470 -21.10 -24.74 12.52
CA THR A 470 -22.22 -23.76 12.41
C THR A 470 -21.67 -22.35 12.21
N ALA A 471 -22.29 -21.60 11.34
CA ALA A 471 -22.05 -20.17 11.19
C ALA A 471 -23.25 -19.37 11.70
N VAL A 472 -22.99 -18.21 12.26
CA VAL A 472 -24.01 -17.26 12.75
C VAL A 472 -24.11 -16.13 11.78
N CYS A 473 -25.28 -15.81 11.26
CA CYS A 473 -25.48 -14.62 10.46
C CYS A 473 -25.14 -13.37 11.27
N ALA A 474 -24.03 -12.75 10.92
CA ALA A 474 -23.54 -11.56 11.59
C ALA A 474 -24.14 -10.28 10.96
N ALA A 475 -24.11 -10.19 9.62
CA ALA A 475 -24.73 -9.10 8.88
C ALA A 475 -25.61 -9.69 7.77
N PRO A 476 -26.92 -9.40 7.75
CA PRO A 476 -27.79 -9.82 6.67
C PRO A 476 -27.46 -9.07 5.38
N LYS A 477 -27.84 -9.65 4.24
CA LYS A 477 -27.80 -8.95 2.97
C LYS A 477 -28.68 -7.70 3.03
N GLY A 478 -28.19 -6.58 2.49
CA GLY A 478 -28.91 -5.31 2.50
C GLY A 478 -28.78 -4.50 3.79
N LEU A 479 -27.98 -4.94 4.78
CA LEU A 479 -27.69 -4.12 5.97
C LEU A 479 -27.06 -2.80 5.57
N GLU A 480 -27.65 -1.67 5.94
CA GLU A 480 -27.21 -0.35 5.50
C GLU A 480 -26.00 0.18 6.25
N GLU A 481 -25.24 1.03 5.59
CA GLU A 481 -24.11 1.75 6.20
C GLU A 481 -24.58 2.60 7.38
N GLY A 482 -23.90 2.46 8.51
CA GLY A 482 -24.25 3.14 9.75
C GLY A 482 -25.27 2.40 10.62
N GLU A 483 -25.91 1.35 10.13
CA GLU A 483 -26.79 0.49 10.94
C GLU A 483 -25.98 -0.48 11.80
N ALA A 484 -26.48 -0.75 12.99
CA ALA A 484 -25.93 -1.73 13.91
C ALA A 484 -26.99 -2.81 14.22
N ALA A 485 -26.59 -4.07 14.08
CA ALA A 485 -27.40 -5.22 14.49
C ALA A 485 -26.77 -5.87 15.73
N ALA A 486 -27.49 -5.92 16.85
CA ALA A 486 -27.07 -6.66 18.03
C ALA A 486 -27.65 -8.08 17.97
N LEU A 487 -26.79 -9.10 18.04
CA LEU A 487 -27.22 -10.48 18.04
C LEU A 487 -27.80 -10.84 19.42
N ALA A 488 -28.99 -11.45 19.45
CA ALA A 488 -29.66 -11.78 20.71
C ALA A 488 -29.05 -12.97 21.47
N ARG A 489 -27.91 -13.50 21.01
CA ARG A 489 -27.25 -14.71 21.57
C ARG A 489 -25.93 -14.37 22.24
N ASP A 490 -25.63 -15.03 23.34
CA ASP A 490 -24.35 -14.94 24.04
C ASP A 490 -23.41 -16.04 23.56
N PHE A 491 -22.09 -15.69 23.50
CA PHE A 491 -21.00 -16.58 23.05
C PHE A 491 -19.89 -16.64 24.10
N GLU A 492 -19.22 -17.75 24.20
CA GLU A 492 -18.00 -17.86 24.99
C GLU A 492 -16.80 -17.47 24.12
N LEU A 493 -16.04 -16.49 24.56
CA LEU A 493 -14.86 -15.95 23.91
C LEU A 493 -13.60 -16.34 24.67
N VAL A 494 -12.62 -16.92 24.00
CA VAL A 494 -11.30 -17.19 24.56
C VAL A 494 -10.46 -15.92 24.50
N THR A 495 -9.84 -15.55 25.63
CA THR A 495 -9.05 -14.32 25.77
C THR A 495 -7.57 -14.63 26.05
N ASN A 496 -6.69 -13.64 25.83
CA ASN A 496 -5.27 -13.70 26.09
C ASN A 496 -4.50 -14.77 25.30
N ARG A 497 -5.14 -15.38 24.31
CA ARG A 497 -4.56 -16.34 23.37
C ARG A 497 -4.94 -15.94 21.93
N PRO A 498 -4.16 -16.35 20.92
CA PRO A 498 -4.59 -16.26 19.53
C PRO A 498 -5.89 -17.05 19.32
N VAL A 499 -6.89 -16.39 18.76
CA VAL A 499 -8.16 -16.98 18.37
C VAL A 499 -8.46 -16.68 16.92
N SER A 500 -9.01 -17.65 16.20
CA SER A 500 -9.42 -17.52 14.82
C SER A 500 -10.94 -17.48 14.72
N PHE A 501 -11.45 -16.49 14.00
CA PHE A 501 -12.87 -16.40 13.65
C PHE A 501 -12.99 -16.77 12.17
N ARG A 502 -13.56 -17.93 11.88
CA ARG A 502 -13.91 -18.30 10.51
C ARG A 502 -15.02 -17.38 10.02
N LEU A 503 -14.90 -16.93 8.79
CA LEU A 503 -15.84 -16.02 8.18
C LEU A 503 -16.43 -16.66 6.92
N PHE A 504 -17.68 -16.33 6.64
CA PHE A 504 -18.37 -16.80 5.44
C PHE A 504 -19.19 -15.68 4.86
N SER A 505 -19.45 -15.74 3.56
CA SER A 505 -20.37 -14.84 2.87
C SER A 505 -21.28 -15.60 1.94
N SER A 506 -22.50 -15.06 1.70
CA SER A 506 -23.41 -15.56 0.71
C SER A 506 -24.07 -14.41 -0.05
N SER A 507 -24.17 -14.54 -1.37
CA SER A 507 -24.91 -13.58 -2.21
C SER A 507 -26.39 -13.95 -2.37
N SER A 508 -26.75 -15.21 -2.07
CA SER A 508 -28.12 -15.76 -2.28
C SER A 508 -28.95 -15.79 -0.99
N ARG A 509 -28.31 -15.94 0.17
CA ARG A 509 -29.03 -16.12 1.46
C ARG A 509 -29.52 -14.80 2.03
N GLU A 510 -30.70 -14.86 2.65
CA GLU A 510 -31.40 -13.75 3.31
C GLU A 510 -31.74 -14.09 4.77
N ASP A 511 -30.74 -14.57 5.53
CA ASP A 511 -30.89 -14.95 6.93
C ASP A 511 -30.95 -13.72 7.86
N GLU A 512 -31.77 -13.80 8.91
CA GLU A 512 -31.86 -12.78 9.94
C GLU A 512 -30.60 -12.75 10.84
N PRO A 513 -30.23 -11.58 11.42
CA PRO A 513 -29.11 -11.47 12.35
C PRO A 513 -29.20 -12.45 13.52
N GLY A 514 -28.16 -13.26 13.73
CA GLY A 514 -28.13 -14.30 14.76
C GLY A 514 -28.66 -15.66 14.35
N ALA A 515 -29.20 -15.83 13.14
CA ALA A 515 -29.59 -17.12 12.62
C ALA A 515 -28.38 -18.08 12.52
N LEU A 516 -28.59 -19.33 12.90
CA LEU A 516 -27.58 -20.38 12.83
C LEU A 516 -27.72 -21.14 11.52
N VAL A 517 -26.63 -21.24 10.79
CA VAL A 517 -26.55 -21.90 9.50
C VAL A 517 -25.50 -23.01 9.57
N PRO A 518 -25.81 -24.27 9.17
CA PRO A 518 -24.82 -25.32 9.11
C PRO A 518 -23.75 -25.01 8.07
N ILE A 519 -22.50 -25.29 8.42
CA ILE A 519 -21.37 -25.21 7.49
C ILE A 519 -21.22 -26.60 6.90
N GLY A 520 -21.39 -26.74 5.57
CA GLY A 520 -21.17 -28.01 4.87
C GLY A 520 -19.72 -28.49 5.02
N ASP A 521 -19.48 -29.77 4.98
CA ASP A 521 -18.19 -30.44 5.24
C ASP A 521 -17.14 -30.29 4.10
N GLY A 522 -17.43 -29.42 3.11
CA GLY A 522 -16.45 -29.00 2.10
C GLY A 522 -16.00 -30.09 1.12
N THR A 523 -16.66 -31.24 1.04
CA THR A 523 -16.44 -32.23 -0.04
C THR A 523 -17.17 -31.77 -1.30
N PRO A 524 -16.48 -31.49 -2.41
CA PRO A 524 -17.16 -31.23 -3.68
C PRO A 524 -17.63 -32.58 -4.23
N ASP A 525 -18.83 -32.97 -3.87
CA ASP A 525 -19.50 -34.07 -4.58
C ASP A 525 -19.98 -33.55 -5.94
N LEU A 526 -19.45 -34.19 -6.96
CA LEU A 526 -19.93 -34.06 -8.33
C LEU A 526 -21.38 -34.54 -8.37
N VAL A 527 -22.27 -33.62 -8.73
CA VAL A 527 -23.69 -33.83 -9.09
C VAL A 527 -24.67 -34.04 -7.91
N GLY A 528 -25.44 -33.02 -7.62
CA GLY A 528 -26.79 -33.13 -7.02
C GLY A 528 -26.96 -32.42 -5.68
N GLU A 529 -27.72 -31.34 -5.69
CA GLU A 529 -28.55 -30.81 -4.59
C GLU A 529 -28.02 -30.99 -3.15
N GLY A 530 -26.98 -30.22 -2.79
CA GLY A 530 -26.53 -30.08 -1.42
C GLY A 530 -26.00 -28.67 -1.21
N ASP A 531 -26.87 -27.84 -0.70
CA ASP A 531 -26.85 -26.42 -0.55
C ASP A 531 -25.77 -25.95 0.45
N SER A 532 -24.56 -25.60 0.01
CA SER A 532 -23.67 -24.74 0.81
C SER A 532 -23.41 -23.42 0.09
N ASP A 533 -24.42 -22.57 0.04
CA ASP A 533 -24.33 -21.19 -0.47
C ASP A 533 -23.38 -20.28 0.35
N LEU A 534 -22.58 -20.84 1.25
CA LEU A 534 -21.61 -20.13 2.08
C LEU A 534 -20.21 -20.24 1.48
N LEU A 535 -19.71 -19.13 0.98
CA LEU A 535 -18.31 -18.99 0.59
C LEU A 535 -17.47 -18.67 1.81
N GLU A 536 -16.49 -19.51 2.15
CA GLU A 536 -15.55 -19.24 3.22
C GLU A 536 -14.59 -18.09 2.82
N LEU A 537 -14.42 -17.13 3.73
CA LEU A 537 -13.53 -15.99 3.62
C LEU A 537 -12.29 -16.21 4.50
N PRO A 538 -11.19 -15.46 4.26
CA PRO A 538 -10.04 -15.51 5.15
C PRO A 538 -10.46 -15.25 6.61
N PRO A 539 -10.01 -16.11 7.55
CA PRO A 539 -10.38 -15.95 8.96
C PRO A 539 -9.74 -14.71 9.58
N ILE A 540 -10.45 -14.06 10.50
CA ILE A 540 -9.83 -13.06 11.39
C ILE A 540 -9.12 -13.80 12.51
N VAL A 541 -7.80 -13.60 12.62
CA VAL A 541 -7.02 -14.12 13.73
C VAL A 541 -6.51 -12.95 14.58
N THR A 542 -6.84 -12.96 15.87
CA THR A 542 -6.51 -11.87 16.80
C THR A 542 -6.25 -12.37 18.21
N VAL A 543 -5.69 -11.51 19.07
CA VAL A 543 -5.53 -11.75 20.50
C VAL A 543 -6.38 -10.75 21.26
N LEU A 544 -7.46 -11.23 21.85
CA LEU A 544 -8.36 -10.41 22.65
C LEU A 544 -7.85 -10.39 24.10
N ARG A 545 -7.52 -9.21 24.63
CA ARG A 545 -6.92 -9.07 25.95
C ARG A 545 -7.99 -8.85 27.02
N ALA A 546 -8.01 -9.73 28.02
CA ALA A 546 -8.82 -9.56 29.23
C ALA A 546 -7.95 -9.88 30.45
N PRO A 547 -7.49 -8.86 31.21
CA PRO A 547 -6.62 -9.09 32.36
C PRO A 547 -7.27 -10.05 33.37
N GLY A 548 -6.56 -11.13 33.74
CA GLY A 548 -7.00 -12.10 34.74
C GLY A 548 -8.09 -13.09 34.32
N ARG A 549 -8.57 -13.05 33.07
CA ARG A 549 -9.61 -13.96 32.59
C ARG A 549 -9.13 -14.71 31.34
N SER A 550 -9.27 -16.03 31.31
CA SER A 550 -8.97 -16.85 30.13
C SER A 550 -10.16 -17.01 29.17
N ARG A 551 -11.37 -16.67 29.65
CA ARG A 551 -12.63 -16.71 28.89
C ARG A 551 -13.54 -15.57 29.32
N ALA A 552 -14.37 -15.08 28.40
CA ALA A 552 -15.40 -14.07 28.63
C ALA A 552 -16.70 -14.49 27.94
N THR A 553 -17.85 -14.22 28.57
CA THR A 553 -19.15 -14.35 27.89
C THR A 553 -19.45 -13.04 27.18
N VAL A 554 -19.64 -13.10 25.86
CA VAL A 554 -19.81 -11.92 25.03
C VAL A 554 -21.04 -12.00 24.16
N ARG A 555 -21.60 -10.84 23.88
CA ARG A 555 -22.64 -10.63 22.87
C ARG A 555 -22.03 -9.95 21.66
N LEU A 556 -22.38 -10.42 20.47
CA LEU A 556 -21.90 -9.81 19.23
C LEU A 556 -22.81 -8.65 18.85
N GLU A 557 -22.22 -7.54 18.50
CA GLU A 557 -22.85 -6.38 17.88
C GLU A 557 -22.13 -6.11 16.56
N VAL A 558 -22.88 -6.03 15.50
CA VAL A 558 -22.35 -5.89 14.15
C VAL A 558 -22.74 -4.53 13.60
N ARG A 559 -21.79 -3.83 13.03
CA ARG A 559 -22.02 -2.52 12.43
C ARG A 559 -21.32 -2.44 11.08
N ILE A 560 -22.01 -1.89 10.09
CA ILE A 560 -21.36 -1.46 8.85
C ILE A 560 -20.97 0.00 9.01
N THR A 561 -19.68 0.26 8.86
CA THR A 561 -19.18 1.63 8.88
C THR A 561 -19.63 2.37 7.62
N GLU A 562 -19.62 3.70 7.68
CA GLU A 562 -19.87 4.57 6.53
C GLU A 562 -18.87 4.35 5.38
N LEU A 563 -17.80 3.60 5.63
CA LEU A 563 -16.76 3.19 4.67
C LEU A 563 -17.03 1.81 4.06
N GLY A 564 -18.15 1.15 4.42
CA GLY A 564 -18.49 -0.19 3.97
C GLY A 564 -17.63 -1.30 4.61
N ALA A 565 -16.91 -1.01 5.70
CA ALA A 565 -16.22 -2.04 6.49
C ALA A 565 -17.19 -2.65 7.51
N LEU A 566 -17.16 -3.97 7.63
CA LEU A 566 -17.92 -4.68 8.64
C LEU A 566 -17.13 -4.68 9.95
N GLU A 567 -17.70 -4.10 11.01
CA GLU A 567 -17.19 -4.18 12.36
C GLU A 567 -18.02 -5.17 13.16
N VAL A 568 -17.37 -6.14 13.76
CA VAL A 568 -17.98 -7.01 14.76
C VAL A 568 -17.39 -6.66 16.11
N TRP A 569 -18.25 -6.27 17.04
CA TRP A 569 -17.89 -5.99 18.42
C TRP A 569 -18.28 -7.16 19.30
N CYS A 570 -17.36 -7.65 20.11
CA CYS A 570 -17.62 -8.60 21.17
C CYS A 570 -17.77 -7.80 22.48
N ARG A 571 -18.98 -7.68 23.01
CA ARG A 571 -19.26 -6.97 24.28
C ARG A 571 -19.36 -7.96 25.42
N ASP A 572 -18.58 -7.78 26.47
CA ASP A 572 -18.61 -8.60 27.67
C ASP A 572 -19.98 -8.41 28.36
N THR A 573 -20.72 -9.50 28.61
CA THR A 573 -22.01 -9.48 29.29
C THR A 573 -21.86 -9.42 30.82
N GLY A 574 -20.67 -9.70 31.34
CA GLY A 574 -20.35 -9.71 32.76
C GLY A 574 -19.36 -8.65 33.22
N GLY A 575 -19.00 -7.66 32.35
CA GLY A 575 -18.03 -6.63 32.66
C GLY A 575 -17.99 -5.49 31.64
N GLU A 576 -17.02 -4.59 31.76
CA GLU A 576 -16.84 -3.44 30.82
C GLU A 576 -15.99 -3.77 29.58
N GLY A 577 -15.64 -5.04 29.35
CA GLY A 577 -14.78 -5.46 28.25
C GLY A 577 -15.47 -5.29 26.90
N GLN A 578 -14.79 -4.65 25.95
CA GLN A 578 -15.21 -4.55 24.56
C GLN A 578 -14.02 -4.88 23.64
N TRP A 579 -14.27 -5.72 22.64
CA TRP A 579 -13.26 -6.10 21.65
C TRP A 579 -13.83 -5.93 20.25
N ARG A 580 -13.12 -5.20 19.41
CA ARG A 580 -13.50 -4.98 18.01
C ARG A 580 -12.81 -6.02 17.13
N LEU A 581 -13.60 -6.66 16.27
CA LEU A 581 -13.14 -7.44 15.13
C LEU A 581 -13.53 -6.65 13.89
N SER A 582 -12.56 -6.18 13.13
CA SER A 582 -12.84 -5.46 11.87
C SER A 582 -12.30 -6.25 10.69
N PHE A 583 -13.04 -6.27 9.60
CA PHE A 583 -12.64 -6.90 8.34
C PHE A 583 -13.16 -6.11 7.15
N ASP A 584 -12.38 -6.12 6.08
CA ASP A 584 -12.75 -5.46 4.84
C ASP A 584 -13.66 -6.36 4.00
N MET A 585 -14.87 -5.91 3.74
CA MET A 585 -15.85 -6.64 2.93
C MET A 585 -15.49 -6.69 1.43
N ARG A 586 -14.54 -5.88 1.00
CA ARG A 586 -14.13 -5.74 -0.40
C ARG A 586 -12.99 -6.70 -0.80
N ALA A 587 -12.34 -7.31 0.18
CA ALA A 587 -11.20 -8.22 -0.02
C ALA A 587 -11.55 -9.55 -0.74
N GLY A 588 -12.78 -9.76 -1.15
CA GLY A 588 -13.25 -11.01 -1.77
C GLY A 588 -12.61 -11.39 -3.13
N GLY A 589 -11.79 -10.50 -3.75
CA GLY A 589 -11.15 -10.77 -5.04
C GLY A 589 -9.66 -11.09 -4.97
N ALA A 590 -8.92 -10.42 -4.08
CA ALA A 590 -7.46 -10.62 -3.95
C ALA A 590 -7.09 -11.82 -3.04
N ALA A 591 -8.02 -12.30 -2.22
CA ALA A 591 -7.79 -13.40 -1.28
C ALA A 591 -7.47 -14.75 -1.96
N ARG A 592 -7.92 -14.99 -3.20
CA ARG A 592 -7.69 -16.28 -3.88
C ARG A 592 -6.24 -16.57 -4.25
N GLU A 593 -5.39 -15.57 -4.41
CA GLU A 593 -3.95 -15.80 -4.62
C GLU A 593 -3.20 -16.08 -3.29
N ASN A 594 -3.73 -15.62 -2.14
CA ASN A 594 -3.16 -15.88 -0.81
C ASN A 594 -3.67 -17.18 -0.16
N GLU A 595 -4.82 -17.71 -0.56
CA GLU A 595 -5.39 -18.96 -0.01
C GLU A 595 -4.53 -20.20 -0.32
N ALA A 596 -3.79 -20.19 -1.42
CA ALA A 596 -2.83 -21.27 -1.74
C ALA A 596 -1.62 -21.34 -0.80
N ALA A 597 -1.40 -20.34 0.08
CA ALA A 597 -0.26 -20.26 0.99
C ALA A 597 -0.63 -20.58 2.46
N GLN A 598 -1.90 -20.66 2.83
CA GLN A 598 -2.35 -21.05 4.19
C GLN A 598 -2.86 -22.49 4.18
N SER A 599 -1.94 -23.44 4.02
CA SER A 599 -2.26 -24.84 4.35
C SER A 599 -2.54 -24.96 5.85
N ASP A 600 -3.51 -25.78 6.24
CA ASP A 600 -3.75 -26.15 7.64
C ASP A 600 -2.47 -26.68 8.29
N PRO A 601 -2.30 -26.52 9.61
CA PRO A 601 -1.20 -27.14 10.29
C PRO A 601 -1.25 -28.67 10.09
N ASP A 602 -0.08 -29.31 9.97
CA ASP A 602 -0.02 -30.78 9.90
C ASP A 602 -0.87 -31.39 11.02
N PRO A 603 -1.71 -32.41 10.74
CA PRO A 603 -2.58 -33.05 11.74
C PRO A 603 -1.84 -33.52 12.99
N ARG A 604 -0.53 -33.84 12.88
CA ARG A 604 0.34 -34.27 13.98
C ARG A 604 0.94 -33.12 14.80
N THR A 605 0.60 -31.86 14.46
CA THR A 605 1.09 -30.68 15.17
C THR A 605 0.79 -30.70 16.68
N PRO A 606 -0.37 -31.21 17.18
CA PRO A 606 -0.59 -31.33 18.63
C PRO A 606 0.42 -32.24 19.33
N GLU A 607 0.81 -33.34 18.69
CA GLU A 607 1.83 -34.26 19.22
C GLU A 607 3.22 -33.59 19.24
N ALA A 608 3.57 -32.88 18.16
CA ALA A 608 4.81 -32.13 18.04
C ALA A 608 4.90 -31.01 19.12
N ARG A 609 3.79 -30.33 19.44
CA ARG A 609 3.73 -29.38 20.56
C ARG A 609 3.98 -30.05 21.91
N GLY A 610 3.45 -31.24 22.11
CA GLY A 610 3.71 -32.08 23.30
C GLY A 610 5.20 -32.37 23.47
N LEU A 611 5.94 -32.67 22.40
CA LEU A 611 7.39 -32.87 22.43
C LEU A 611 8.16 -31.62 22.89
N ILE A 612 7.72 -30.45 22.49
CA ILE A 612 8.33 -29.19 22.95
C ILE A 612 8.17 -29.06 24.47
N ALA A 613 6.94 -29.26 24.99
CA ALA A 613 6.71 -29.22 26.42
C ALA A 613 7.56 -30.26 27.18
N GLN A 614 7.69 -31.47 26.67
CA GLN A 614 8.53 -32.51 27.27
C GLN A 614 10.01 -32.13 27.26
N ALA A 615 10.55 -31.63 26.16
CA ALA A 615 11.96 -31.28 26.04
C ALA A 615 12.40 -30.18 27.01
N PHE A 616 11.47 -29.29 27.39
CA PHE A 616 11.72 -28.19 28.32
C PHE A 616 11.26 -28.47 29.77
N SER A 617 10.52 -29.54 30.02
CA SER A 617 10.00 -29.90 31.38
C SER A 617 11.10 -30.21 32.40
N GLY A 618 12.29 -30.57 31.96
CA GLY A 618 13.45 -30.93 32.82
C GLY A 618 13.40 -32.34 33.44
N SER A 619 12.25 -33.01 33.40
CA SER A 619 12.04 -34.38 33.95
C SER A 619 11.66 -35.41 32.87
N GLY A 620 11.46 -34.97 31.62
CA GLY A 620 11.09 -35.84 30.50
C GLY A 620 12.25 -36.62 29.89
N PRO A 621 11.95 -37.68 29.13
CA PRO A 621 12.96 -38.51 28.45
C PRO A 621 13.63 -37.77 27.28
N LEU A 622 12.96 -36.76 26.72
CA LEU A 622 13.48 -35.96 25.60
C LEU A 622 14.32 -34.81 26.09
N LYS A 623 15.60 -34.77 25.70
CA LYS A 623 16.51 -33.64 25.99
C LYS A 623 16.39 -32.57 24.90
N PRO A 624 16.66 -31.26 25.19
CA PRO A 624 16.63 -30.17 24.21
C PRO A 624 17.43 -30.45 22.94
N ALA A 625 18.58 -31.09 23.03
CA ALA A 625 19.44 -31.46 21.90
C ALA A 625 18.73 -32.39 20.87
N GLY A 626 17.88 -33.29 21.33
CA GLY A 626 17.14 -34.24 20.48
C GLY A 626 15.84 -33.67 19.86
N LEU A 627 15.38 -32.52 20.32
CA LEU A 627 14.05 -31.99 19.97
C LEU A 627 13.81 -31.88 18.45
N MET A 628 14.73 -31.29 17.70
CA MET A 628 14.52 -31.07 16.25
C MET A 628 14.36 -32.37 15.49
N LYS A 629 15.13 -33.42 15.86
CA LYS A 629 15.01 -34.75 15.26
C LYS A 629 13.66 -35.42 15.61
N ALA A 630 13.24 -35.29 16.85
CA ALA A 630 11.95 -35.83 17.31
C ALA A 630 10.78 -35.11 16.59
N LEU A 631 10.86 -33.80 16.35
CA LEU A 631 9.87 -33.04 15.59
C LEU A 631 9.81 -33.51 14.12
N GLU A 632 10.96 -33.72 13.45
CA GLU A 632 11.01 -34.28 12.08
C GLU A 632 10.42 -35.70 11.99
N GLU A 633 10.70 -36.53 12.97
CA GLU A 633 10.15 -37.88 13.03
C GLU A 633 8.63 -37.89 13.27
N THR A 634 8.14 -37.04 14.18
CA THR A 634 6.71 -36.94 14.50
C THR A 634 5.91 -36.36 13.34
N LEU A 635 6.42 -35.29 12.69
CA LEU A 635 5.77 -34.68 11.54
C LEU A 635 5.99 -35.49 10.24
N ALA A 636 6.84 -36.52 10.26
CA ALA A 636 7.22 -37.33 9.10
C ALA A 636 7.58 -36.50 7.86
N ALA A 637 8.20 -35.36 8.07
CA ALA A 637 8.61 -34.39 7.06
C ALA A 637 9.90 -33.70 7.50
N ARG A 638 10.75 -33.37 6.54
CA ARG A 638 11.94 -32.60 6.82
C ARG A 638 11.53 -31.15 7.24
N ARG A 639 12.31 -30.55 8.12
CA ARG A 639 12.03 -29.22 8.66
C ARG A 639 11.90 -28.10 7.61
N ASP A 640 12.49 -28.29 6.42
CA ASP A 640 12.39 -27.37 5.28
C ASP A 640 11.07 -27.53 4.49
N GLU A 641 10.33 -28.61 4.77
CA GLU A 641 9.02 -28.92 4.16
C GLU A 641 7.82 -28.54 5.05
N TRP A 642 8.07 -28.14 6.31
CA TRP A 642 6.99 -27.77 7.24
C TRP A 642 6.23 -26.54 6.75
N SER A 643 4.90 -26.62 6.76
CA SER A 643 4.04 -25.52 6.38
C SER A 643 4.20 -24.30 7.32
N LEU A 644 3.86 -23.11 6.81
CA LEU A 644 3.90 -21.89 7.61
C LEU A 644 3.02 -22.02 8.86
N ALA A 645 1.83 -22.57 8.72
CA ALA A 645 0.91 -22.81 9.85
C ALA A 645 1.49 -23.73 10.91
N THR A 646 2.12 -24.86 10.51
CA THR A 646 2.83 -25.77 11.42
C THR A 646 3.97 -25.04 12.14
N LEU A 647 4.80 -24.28 11.42
CA LEU A 647 5.91 -23.53 12.00
C LEU A 647 5.41 -22.52 13.06
N ARG A 648 4.34 -21.78 12.78
CA ARG A 648 3.78 -20.81 13.73
C ARG A 648 3.15 -21.48 14.96
N ALA A 649 2.50 -22.62 14.79
CA ALA A 649 1.99 -23.41 15.90
C ALA A 649 3.12 -23.96 16.81
N LEU A 650 4.26 -24.36 16.24
CA LEU A 650 5.44 -24.76 17.00
C LEU A 650 6.11 -23.57 17.72
N PHE A 651 6.11 -22.38 17.09
CA PHE A 651 6.58 -21.15 17.74
C PHE A 651 5.72 -20.82 18.96
N ASP A 652 4.40 -20.87 18.81
CA ASP A 652 3.46 -20.57 19.90
C ASP A 652 3.67 -21.56 21.08
N ALA A 653 3.91 -22.83 20.79
CA ALA A 653 4.28 -23.83 21.81
C ALA A 653 5.63 -23.55 22.47
N ALA A 654 6.63 -23.08 21.70
CA ALA A 654 7.92 -22.66 22.27
C ALA A 654 7.76 -21.47 23.22
N LEU A 655 6.86 -20.56 22.90
CA LEU A 655 6.58 -19.38 23.74
C LEU A 655 5.91 -19.77 25.08
N GLU A 656 5.08 -20.82 25.09
CA GLU A 656 4.46 -21.34 26.33
C GLU A 656 5.51 -21.86 27.34
N VAL A 657 6.70 -22.23 26.87
CA VAL A 657 7.82 -22.72 27.71
C VAL A 657 8.98 -21.71 27.80
N GLU A 658 8.71 -20.42 27.62
CA GLU A 658 9.74 -19.36 27.63
C GLU A 658 10.60 -19.35 28.90
N GLU A 659 9.99 -19.47 30.06
CA GLU A 659 10.71 -19.41 31.35
C GLU A 659 11.65 -20.61 31.53
N GLU A 660 11.30 -21.76 30.96
CA GLU A 660 12.07 -23.01 31.05
C GLU A 660 13.42 -22.92 30.29
N ARG A 661 13.57 -21.97 29.36
CA ARG A 661 14.84 -21.72 28.69
C ARG A 661 15.99 -21.43 29.66
N ARG A 662 15.68 -20.88 30.84
CA ARG A 662 16.67 -20.46 31.85
C ARG A 662 17.29 -21.62 32.63
N ARG A 663 16.84 -22.85 32.44
CA ARG A 663 17.30 -24.02 33.21
C ARG A 663 18.77 -24.38 32.97
N SER A 664 19.21 -24.28 31.71
CA SER A 664 20.62 -24.52 31.36
C SER A 664 20.97 -23.86 30.02
N PRO A 665 22.28 -23.74 29.70
CA PRO A 665 22.71 -23.23 28.39
C PRO A 665 22.12 -24.02 27.21
N ASP A 666 21.96 -25.34 27.32
CA ASP A 666 21.38 -26.16 26.26
C ASP A 666 19.90 -25.88 26.05
N HIS A 667 19.15 -25.64 27.14
CA HIS A 667 17.75 -25.19 27.03
C HIS A 667 17.66 -23.85 26.33
N GLU A 668 18.44 -22.86 26.76
CA GLU A 668 18.39 -21.52 26.17
C GLU A 668 18.80 -21.52 24.70
N ALA A 669 19.91 -22.12 24.36
CA ALA A 669 20.39 -22.20 22.97
C ALA A 669 19.38 -22.90 22.06
N ARG A 670 18.77 -24.01 22.54
CA ARG A 670 17.76 -24.73 21.77
C ARG A 670 16.47 -23.94 21.62
N TRP A 671 16.01 -23.28 22.68
CA TRP A 671 14.82 -22.46 22.64
C TRP A 671 14.97 -21.31 21.62
N LEU A 672 16.09 -20.59 21.68
CA LEU A 672 16.40 -19.52 20.73
C LEU A 672 16.45 -20.03 19.29
N ASN A 673 17.11 -21.15 19.05
CA ASN A 673 17.16 -21.77 17.71
C ASN A 673 15.79 -22.17 17.20
N LEU A 674 14.94 -22.76 18.05
CA LEU A 674 13.57 -23.14 17.71
C LEU A 674 12.74 -21.91 17.37
N CYS A 675 12.73 -20.89 18.25
CA CYS A 675 11.99 -19.66 18.01
C CYS A 675 12.43 -18.96 16.73
N GLY A 676 13.74 -18.80 16.52
CA GLY A 676 14.25 -18.17 15.30
C GLY A 676 13.93 -19.00 14.04
N PHE A 677 13.94 -20.31 14.13
CA PHE A 677 13.61 -21.18 13.00
C PHE A 677 12.11 -21.13 12.66
N THR A 678 11.25 -21.22 13.66
CA THR A 678 9.79 -21.33 13.47
C THR A 678 9.11 -19.98 13.21
N LEU A 679 9.74 -18.85 13.58
CA LEU A 679 9.20 -17.52 13.32
C LEU A 679 9.77 -16.85 12.04
N ARG A 680 10.86 -17.39 11.43
CA ARG A 680 11.45 -16.78 10.25
C ARG A 680 10.44 -16.65 9.08
N PRO A 681 10.45 -15.54 8.30
CA PRO A 681 11.32 -14.36 8.43
C PRO A 681 10.81 -13.29 9.42
N GLY A 682 9.87 -13.61 10.31
CA GLY A 682 9.22 -12.69 11.27
C GLY A 682 7.93 -12.09 10.77
N ARG A 683 7.51 -12.44 9.54
CA ARG A 683 6.32 -11.96 8.86
C ARG A 683 5.77 -13.00 7.89
N GLY A 684 4.57 -12.79 7.36
CA GLY A 684 3.96 -13.65 6.33
C GLY A 684 2.82 -14.52 6.87
N ALA A 685 2.55 -14.48 8.18
CA ALA A 685 1.36 -15.08 8.77
C ALA A 685 0.67 -14.09 9.70
N THR A 686 -0.64 -14.23 9.80
CA THR A 686 -1.44 -13.46 10.74
C THR A 686 -0.85 -13.59 12.15
N LEU A 687 -0.75 -12.47 12.91
CA LEU A 687 -0.13 -12.34 14.22
C LEU A 687 1.41 -12.41 14.27
N ASP A 688 2.12 -12.43 13.18
CA ASP A 688 3.60 -12.41 13.23
C ASP A 688 4.15 -11.14 13.89
N GLU A 689 3.47 -10.00 13.77
CA GLU A 689 3.81 -8.80 14.55
C GLU A 689 3.69 -9.01 16.07
N TRP A 690 2.64 -9.71 16.51
CA TRP A 690 2.50 -10.04 17.92
C TRP A 690 3.61 -11.00 18.35
N ARG A 691 3.92 -12.04 17.56
CA ARG A 691 5.00 -13.00 17.85
C ARG A 691 6.35 -12.31 17.91
N THR A 692 6.64 -11.42 16.99
CA THR A 692 7.87 -10.62 16.99
C THR A 692 7.94 -9.70 18.21
N ARG A 693 6.82 -9.10 18.64
CA ARG A 693 6.76 -8.33 19.89
C ARG A 693 7.02 -9.19 21.13
N GLN A 694 6.58 -10.46 21.17
CA GLN A 694 6.93 -11.37 22.27
C GLN A 694 8.45 -11.64 22.29
N MET A 695 9.05 -11.91 21.13
CA MET A 695 10.50 -12.06 21.04
C MET A 695 11.25 -10.78 21.44
N TRP A 696 10.70 -9.61 21.10
CA TRP A 696 11.32 -8.33 21.53
C TRP A 696 11.30 -8.12 23.06
N ARG A 697 10.34 -8.67 23.77
CA ARG A 697 10.38 -8.74 25.25
C ARG A 697 11.60 -9.54 25.72
N VAL A 698 11.86 -10.68 25.08
CA VAL A 698 13.03 -11.52 25.38
C VAL A 698 14.32 -10.77 25.08
N PHE A 699 14.38 -9.96 24.01
CA PHE A 699 15.50 -9.08 23.73
C PHE A 699 15.82 -8.13 24.90
N ASN A 700 14.81 -7.53 25.48
CA ASN A 700 14.97 -6.62 26.62
C ASN A 700 15.39 -7.32 27.92
N LEU A 701 14.99 -8.59 28.08
CA LEU A 701 15.39 -9.44 29.22
C LEU A 701 16.84 -9.94 29.09
N GLY A 702 17.35 -10.10 27.87
CA GLY A 702 18.67 -10.60 27.56
C GLY A 702 18.83 -12.12 27.74
N LEU A 703 20.08 -12.59 27.61
CA LEU A 703 20.43 -13.98 27.80
C LEU A 703 20.49 -14.35 29.29
N ALA A 704 19.98 -15.51 29.66
CA ALA A 704 20.14 -16.08 30.99
C ALA A 704 21.54 -16.69 31.18
N HIS A 705 22.12 -17.23 30.10
CA HIS A 705 23.43 -17.88 30.08
C HIS A 705 24.40 -17.15 29.14
N GLU A 706 24.64 -15.88 29.39
CA GLU A 706 25.48 -15.01 28.55
C GLU A 706 26.92 -15.50 28.37
N LYS A 707 27.46 -16.26 29.34
CA LYS A 707 28.81 -16.83 29.24
C LYS A 707 28.93 -17.99 28.28
N ALA A 708 27.81 -18.63 27.95
CA ALA A 708 27.77 -19.78 27.01
C ALA A 708 27.83 -19.30 25.57
N GLU A 709 28.84 -19.68 24.81
CA GLU A 709 29.02 -19.32 23.40
C GLU A 709 27.85 -19.76 22.54
N ALA A 710 27.33 -20.98 22.76
CA ALA A 710 26.18 -21.50 22.04
C ALA A 710 24.93 -20.61 22.20
N CYS A 711 24.71 -20.03 23.40
CA CYS A 711 23.60 -19.10 23.64
C CYS A 711 23.82 -17.78 22.93
N ARG A 712 25.02 -17.23 22.95
CA ARG A 712 25.34 -15.96 22.26
C ARG A 712 25.23 -16.11 20.74
N LEU A 713 25.71 -17.23 20.18
CA LEU A 713 25.59 -17.51 18.75
C LEU A 713 24.11 -17.65 18.34
N ALA A 714 23.33 -18.43 19.11
CA ALA A 714 21.90 -18.61 18.87
C ALA A 714 21.15 -17.27 18.97
N TRP A 715 21.57 -16.38 19.88
CA TRP A 715 21.01 -15.03 20.03
C TRP A 715 21.12 -14.19 18.75
N TRP A 716 22.28 -14.14 18.12
CA TRP A 716 22.43 -13.38 16.87
C TRP A 716 21.68 -14.03 15.71
N ILE A 717 21.64 -15.35 15.64
CA ILE A 717 20.90 -16.11 14.63
C ILE A 717 19.40 -15.82 14.71
N VAL A 718 18.81 -15.75 15.92
CA VAL A 718 17.37 -15.48 16.03
C VAL A 718 17.03 -14.10 15.52
N TRP A 719 17.78 -13.05 15.89
CA TRP A 719 17.50 -11.69 15.42
C TRP A 719 17.69 -11.51 13.91
N ARG A 720 18.70 -12.16 13.35
CA ARG A 720 18.88 -12.23 11.91
C ARG A 720 17.67 -12.86 11.22
N ARG A 721 17.16 -13.97 11.76
CA ARG A 721 16.06 -14.73 11.16
C ARG A 721 14.71 -14.04 11.19
N ILE A 722 14.45 -13.26 12.25
CA ILE A 722 13.17 -12.56 12.42
C ILE A 722 13.22 -11.07 12.07
N ALA A 723 14.31 -10.60 11.48
CA ALA A 723 14.53 -9.19 11.17
C ALA A 723 13.39 -8.59 10.32
N GLY A 724 12.78 -9.38 9.42
CA GLY A 724 11.68 -8.95 8.57
C GLY A 724 10.40 -8.51 9.31
N GLY A 725 10.15 -9.06 10.52
CA GLY A 725 9.03 -8.70 11.38
C GLY A 725 9.30 -7.56 12.36
N MET A 726 10.55 -7.07 12.43
CA MET A 726 10.94 -6.01 13.36
C MET A 726 10.59 -4.63 12.81
N THR A 727 10.11 -3.74 13.68
CA THR A 727 9.91 -2.33 13.34
C THR A 727 11.24 -1.61 13.10
N GLN A 728 11.20 -0.44 12.44
CA GLN A 728 12.40 0.39 12.26
C GLN A 728 13.09 0.73 13.59
N GLY A 729 12.34 1.15 14.61
CA GLY A 729 12.90 1.47 15.92
C GLY A 729 13.58 0.28 16.60
N GLN A 730 13.05 -0.93 16.44
CA GLN A 730 13.69 -2.17 16.93
C GLN A 730 14.99 -2.47 16.16
N GLN A 731 14.98 -2.29 14.84
CA GLN A 731 16.18 -2.49 14.03
C GLN A 731 17.28 -1.47 14.34
N GLU A 732 16.94 -0.18 14.56
CA GLU A 732 17.90 0.84 14.98
C GLU A 732 18.48 0.54 16.37
N GLN A 733 17.69 0.09 17.34
CA GLN A 733 18.20 -0.33 18.65
C GLN A 733 19.19 -1.51 18.54
N LEU A 734 18.88 -2.47 17.69
CA LEU A 734 19.76 -3.61 17.43
C LEU A 734 21.04 -3.15 16.70
N TYR A 735 20.91 -2.25 15.73
CA TYR A 735 22.03 -1.62 15.05
C TYR A 735 22.94 -0.86 16.02
N ASP A 736 22.40 0.01 16.86
CA ASP A 736 23.17 0.79 17.83
C ASP A 736 23.97 -0.11 18.78
N ARG A 737 23.42 -1.26 19.17
CA ARG A 737 24.10 -2.25 20.00
C ARG A 737 25.25 -2.94 19.27
N LEU A 738 25.06 -3.30 18.00
CA LEU A 738 26.04 -4.03 17.19
C LEU A 738 27.09 -3.12 16.53
N ALA A 739 26.68 -1.93 16.08
CA ALA A 739 27.53 -0.99 15.35
C ALA A 739 28.77 -0.58 16.17
N GLN A 740 28.67 -0.55 17.51
CA GLN A 740 29.78 -0.29 18.41
C GLN A 740 30.95 -1.26 18.23
N LEU A 741 30.72 -2.49 17.78
CA LEU A 741 31.73 -3.50 17.52
C LEU A 741 32.37 -3.37 16.13
N PHE A 742 31.65 -2.78 15.18
CA PHE A 742 32.03 -2.74 13.78
C PHE A 742 32.50 -1.37 13.30
N LEU A 743 31.92 -0.27 13.81
CA LEU A 743 32.19 1.07 13.30
C LEU A 743 33.24 1.81 14.15
N PRO A 744 34.31 2.33 13.52
CA PRO A 744 35.36 3.07 14.23
C PRO A 744 34.85 4.29 15.02
N SER A 745 33.81 4.96 14.52
CA SER A 745 33.21 6.14 15.12
C SER A 745 32.56 5.90 16.49
N PHE A 746 32.22 4.65 16.82
CA PHE A 746 31.59 4.27 18.09
C PHE A 746 32.60 3.77 19.15
N LYS A 747 33.88 3.58 18.82
CA LYS A 747 34.89 2.99 19.70
C LYS A 747 35.22 3.82 20.95
N GLN A 748 34.67 5.03 21.09
CA GLN A 748 35.02 5.92 22.19
C GLN A 748 34.08 5.91 23.41
N LYS A 749 32.96 5.17 23.39
CA LYS A 749 32.01 5.25 24.51
C LYS A 749 31.56 3.87 25.02
N LYS A 750 32.16 3.47 26.11
CA LYS A 750 31.85 2.35 27.03
C LYS A 750 32.48 1.00 26.69
N LYS A 751 33.05 0.36 27.74
CA LYS A 751 33.42 -1.05 27.80
C LYS A 751 32.22 -1.89 27.40
N LEU A 752 32.18 -2.34 26.12
CA LEU A 752 31.28 -3.39 25.72
C LEU A 752 31.85 -4.72 26.17
N ALA A 753 31.02 -5.45 26.87
CA ALA A 753 31.12 -6.85 27.28
C ALA A 753 32.52 -7.31 27.68
N GLU A 754 32.64 -7.82 28.90
CA GLU A 754 33.82 -8.54 29.42
C GLU A 754 34.18 -9.76 28.57
N ILE A 755 33.31 -10.19 27.64
CA ILE A 755 33.45 -11.36 26.78
C ILE A 755 33.70 -10.90 25.35
N LYS A 756 34.87 -11.19 24.79
CA LYS A 756 35.14 -10.95 23.36
C LYS A 756 34.38 -11.94 22.51
N PRO A 757 33.67 -11.46 21.46
CA PRO A 757 32.95 -12.36 20.53
C PRO A 757 33.93 -13.25 19.76
N THR A 758 33.55 -14.48 19.51
CA THR A 758 34.29 -15.40 18.63
C THR A 758 34.23 -14.95 17.16
N ARG A 759 35.00 -15.62 16.30
CA ARG A 759 34.95 -15.35 14.85
C ARG A 759 33.58 -15.66 14.29
N GLU A 760 32.97 -16.75 14.70
CA GLU A 760 31.64 -17.23 14.31
C GLU A 760 30.56 -16.25 14.77
N GLU A 761 30.63 -15.79 16.03
CA GLU A 761 29.73 -14.76 16.55
C GLU A 761 29.86 -13.45 15.77
N THR A 762 31.10 -13.01 15.47
CA THR A 762 31.35 -11.79 14.69
C THR A 762 30.74 -11.89 13.28
N ALA A 763 30.84 -13.07 12.65
CA ALA A 763 30.22 -13.31 11.34
C ALA A 763 28.68 -13.24 11.42
N GLU A 764 28.04 -13.84 12.44
CA GLU A 764 26.59 -13.77 12.62
C GLU A 764 26.11 -12.36 12.98
N MET A 765 26.88 -11.61 13.75
CA MET A 765 26.60 -10.19 14.02
C MET A 765 26.60 -9.35 12.73
N LEU A 766 27.59 -9.56 11.84
CA LEU A 766 27.61 -8.88 10.53
C LEU A 766 26.45 -9.31 9.64
N ARG A 767 26.11 -10.61 9.63
CA ARG A 767 24.92 -11.10 8.91
C ARG A 767 23.63 -10.50 9.46
N THR A 768 23.54 -10.33 10.78
CA THR A 768 22.39 -9.69 11.43
C THR A 768 22.27 -8.23 10.96
N LEU A 769 23.34 -7.44 11.07
CA LEU A 769 23.38 -6.05 10.63
C LEU A 769 22.98 -5.89 9.15
N ALA A 770 23.51 -6.76 8.28
CA ALA A 770 23.23 -6.71 6.85
C ALA A 770 21.78 -7.09 6.50
N ASN A 771 21.09 -7.78 7.39
CA ASN A 771 19.67 -8.12 7.22
C ASN A 771 18.70 -7.05 7.76
N LEU A 772 19.17 -5.96 8.37
CA LEU A 772 18.32 -4.90 8.91
C LEU A 772 17.91 -3.91 7.80
N GLU A 773 16.93 -4.27 6.99
CA GLU A 773 16.52 -3.48 5.82
C GLU A 773 15.75 -2.20 6.16
N ARG A 774 15.17 -2.10 7.37
CA ARG A 774 14.41 -0.91 7.82
C ARG A 774 15.29 0.14 8.50
N LEU A 775 16.63 -0.04 8.51
CA LEU A 775 17.55 1.00 9.01
C LEU A 775 17.44 2.27 8.17
N THR A 776 17.73 3.41 8.81
CA THR A 776 17.86 4.68 8.09
C THR A 776 18.95 4.60 7.02
N VAL A 777 18.81 5.39 5.97
CA VAL A 777 19.80 5.49 4.89
C VAL A 777 21.19 5.84 5.46
N SER A 778 21.25 6.76 6.46
CA SER A 778 22.49 7.14 7.10
C SER A 778 23.18 5.98 7.83
N SER A 779 22.41 5.13 8.54
CA SER A 779 22.93 3.94 9.22
C SER A 779 23.48 2.92 8.21
N LYS A 780 22.75 2.71 7.11
CA LYS A 780 23.18 1.81 6.02
C LYS A 780 24.45 2.31 5.32
N ILE A 781 24.55 3.62 5.06
CA ILE A 781 25.76 4.21 4.46
C ILE A 781 26.98 3.96 5.35
N LYS A 782 26.90 4.27 6.64
CA LYS A 782 28.02 4.04 7.58
C LYS A 782 28.43 2.57 7.61
N LEU A 783 27.48 1.66 7.58
CA LEU A 783 27.74 0.22 7.59
C LEU A 783 28.34 -0.26 6.27
N GLY A 784 27.82 0.19 5.13
CA GLY A 784 28.34 -0.16 3.80
C GLY A 784 29.76 0.37 3.58
N ASP A 785 30.04 1.61 4.01
CA ASP A 785 31.40 2.18 3.95
C ASP A 785 32.41 1.34 4.73
N GLU A 786 32.03 0.87 5.92
CA GLU A 786 32.88 -0.01 6.71
C GLU A 786 33.09 -1.37 6.04
N VAL A 787 32.06 -1.92 5.39
CA VAL A 787 32.17 -3.19 4.64
C VAL A 787 33.11 -3.02 3.43
N VAL A 788 32.99 -1.93 2.68
CA VAL A 788 33.90 -1.62 1.55
C VAL A 788 35.33 -1.44 2.07
N ARG A 789 35.54 -0.72 3.17
CA ARG A 789 36.84 -0.57 3.79
C ARG A 789 37.47 -1.93 4.17
N ARG A 790 36.66 -2.86 4.72
CA ARG A 790 37.11 -4.23 5.04
C ARG A 790 37.47 -5.03 3.80
N LEU A 791 36.68 -4.95 2.72
CA LEU A 791 37.02 -5.56 1.44
C LEU A 791 38.39 -5.09 0.92
N GLY A 792 38.75 -3.82 1.17
CA GLY A 792 40.04 -3.24 0.85
C GLY A 792 41.22 -3.72 1.72
N GLU A 793 40.99 -4.37 2.88
CA GLU A 793 42.04 -4.84 3.79
C GLU A 793 42.92 -5.98 3.22
N GLY A 794 42.53 -6.56 2.12
CA GLY A 794 43.31 -7.57 1.39
C GLY A 794 42.53 -8.82 1.00
N ARG A 795 43.23 -9.75 0.36
CA ARG A 795 42.62 -10.95 -0.24
C ARG A 795 41.83 -11.80 0.78
N LYS A 796 42.36 -11.96 2.00
CA LYS A 796 41.71 -12.75 3.05
C LYS A 796 40.31 -12.25 3.46
N ALA A 797 40.08 -10.93 3.39
CA ALA A 797 38.79 -10.32 3.69
C ALA A 797 37.73 -10.57 2.61
N ARG A 798 38.15 -11.06 1.44
CA ARG A 798 37.32 -11.34 0.26
C ARG A 798 37.07 -12.84 0.03
N GLU A 799 37.92 -13.74 0.58
CA GLU A 799 37.92 -15.17 0.28
C GLU A 799 36.64 -15.91 0.75
N ASP A 800 36.08 -15.57 1.93
CA ASP A 800 34.89 -16.23 2.46
C ASP A 800 33.57 -15.71 1.85
N GLY A 801 33.64 -14.60 1.09
CA GLY A 801 32.46 -13.98 0.45
C GLY A 801 31.54 -13.22 1.41
N LEU A 802 31.76 -13.27 2.73
CA LEU A 802 30.87 -12.67 3.72
C LEU A 802 30.73 -11.13 3.56
N ASN A 803 31.84 -10.42 3.30
CA ASN A 803 31.80 -8.98 3.12
C ASN A 803 31.12 -8.60 1.79
N PHE A 804 31.30 -9.37 0.71
CA PHE A 804 30.52 -9.20 -0.55
C PHE A 804 29.04 -9.41 -0.28
N TRP A 805 28.68 -10.49 0.41
CA TRP A 805 27.29 -10.77 0.77
C TRP A 805 26.67 -9.64 1.58
N ALA A 806 27.38 -9.16 2.60
CA ALA A 806 26.92 -8.05 3.44
C ALA A 806 26.72 -6.76 2.62
N LEU A 807 27.65 -6.44 1.71
CA LEU A 807 27.56 -5.26 0.85
C LEU A 807 26.35 -5.36 -0.10
N GLY A 808 26.13 -6.53 -0.71
CA GLY A 808 24.98 -6.77 -1.57
C GLY A 808 23.63 -6.69 -0.85
N ARG A 809 23.59 -7.08 0.45
CA ARG A 809 22.38 -6.94 1.28
C ARG A 809 22.12 -5.49 1.69
N ILE A 810 23.15 -4.77 2.17
CA ILE A 810 23.01 -3.38 2.62
C ILE A 810 22.69 -2.44 1.46
N GLY A 811 23.34 -2.65 0.32
CA GLY A 811 23.23 -1.82 -0.87
C GLY A 811 22.24 -2.35 -1.92
N GLY A 812 21.53 -3.45 -1.67
CA GLY A 812 20.58 -4.04 -2.61
C GLY A 812 19.55 -3.04 -3.12
N ARG A 813 19.32 -3.04 -4.44
CA ARG A 813 18.40 -2.08 -5.09
C ARG A 813 16.93 -2.43 -4.84
N VAL A 814 16.62 -3.71 -4.61
CA VAL A 814 15.28 -4.22 -4.32
C VAL A 814 15.31 -4.86 -2.93
N PRO A 815 14.71 -4.23 -1.91
CA PRO A 815 14.61 -4.81 -0.59
C PRO A 815 13.78 -6.09 -0.63
N LEU A 816 14.06 -7.04 0.26
CA LEU A 816 13.27 -8.26 0.43
C LEU A 816 12.05 -8.04 1.34
N TYR A 817 12.16 -7.09 2.29
CA TYR A 817 11.09 -6.81 3.24
C TYR A 817 11.09 -5.35 3.76
N GLY A 818 12.16 -4.61 3.52
CA GLY A 818 12.26 -3.21 3.90
C GLY A 818 11.55 -2.30 2.92
N PRO A 819 11.11 -1.11 3.35
CA PRO A 819 10.50 -0.15 2.45
C PRO A 819 11.53 0.43 1.48
N VAL A 820 11.12 0.70 0.24
CA VAL A 820 12.03 1.16 -0.83
C VAL A 820 12.68 2.51 -0.55
N ASN A 821 12.08 3.35 0.29
CA ASN A 821 12.64 4.62 0.71
C ASN A 821 13.87 4.51 1.64
N THR A 822 14.18 3.30 2.13
CA THR A 822 15.39 3.04 2.92
C THR A 822 16.55 2.50 2.07
N VAL A 823 16.38 2.40 0.75
CA VAL A 823 17.44 2.00 -0.17
C VAL A 823 18.51 3.10 -0.25
N VAL A 824 19.77 2.69 -0.21
CA VAL A 824 20.92 3.62 -0.29
C VAL A 824 20.90 4.39 -1.62
N PRO A 825 21.14 5.69 -1.66
CA PRO A 825 21.17 6.47 -2.90
C PRO A 825 22.08 5.87 -3.97
N PRO A 826 21.71 5.96 -5.27
CA PRO A 826 22.44 5.30 -6.35
C PRO A 826 23.88 5.79 -6.48
N GLN A 827 24.17 7.05 -6.17
CA GLN A 827 25.53 7.59 -6.18
C GLN A 827 26.43 6.85 -5.18
N ARG A 828 25.97 6.67 -3.93
CA ARG A 828 26.77 6.00 -2.89
C ARG A 828 26.92 4.50 -3.15
N ALA A 829 25.84 3.86 -3.58
CA ALA A 829 25.89 2.44 -3.96
C ALA A 829 26.77 2.20 -5.20
N GLY A 830 26.78 3.16 -6.13
CA GLY A 830 27.66 3.17 -7.29
C GLY A 830 29.14 3.24 -6.92
N GLU A 831 29.51 4.10 -5.95
CA GLU A 831 30.88 4.18 -5.40
C GLU A 831 31.32 2.82 -4.79
N TRP A 832 30.42 2.16 -4.05
CA TRP A 832 30.71 0.84 -3.48
C TRP A 832 30.90 -0.22 -4.55
N LEU A 833 30.02 -0.22 -5.58
CA LEU A 833 30.12 -1.16 -6.69
C LEU A 833 31.40 -0.92 -7.51
N ALA A 834 31.73 0.33 -7.81
CA ALA A 834 32.97 0.67 -8.52
C ALA A 834 34.20 0.17 -7.75
N ALA A 835 34.28 0.43 -6.46
CA ALA A 835 35.35 -0.08 -5.61
C ALA A 835 35.42 -1.61 -5.61
N ALA A 836 34.27 -2.30 -5.52
CA ALA A 836 34.22 -3.76 -5.56
C ALA A 836 34.60 -4.34 -6.94
N LEU A 837 34.31 -3.63 -8.03
CA LEU A 837 34.70 -4.02 -9.40
C LEU A 837 36.21 -3.83 -9.65
N ASP A 838 36.83 -2.91 -8.98
CA ASP A 838 38.28 -2.68 -9.11
C ASP A 838 39.12 -3.68 -8.26
N MET A 839 38.46 -4.46 -7.38
CA MET A 839 39.10 -5.52 -6.58
C MET A 839 39.07 -6.87 -7.32
N ASP A 840 40.02 -7.78 -6.96
CA ASP A 840 39.92 -9.18 -7.34
C ASP A 840 38.79 -9.89 -6.58
N TRP A 841 38.18 -10.88 -7.20
CA TRP A 841 37.17 -11.76 -6.58
C TRP A 841 37.80 -13.15 -6.43
N PRO A 842 38.40 -13.48 -5.27
CA PRO A 842 39.08 -14.76 -5.07
C PRO A 842 38.17 -15.97 -5.26
N ASP A 843 36.89 -15.81 -4.92
CA ASP A 843 35.82 -16.76 -5.19
C ASP A 843 34.70 -16.01 -5.94
N PRO A 844 34.75 -16.02 -7.28
CA PRO A 844 33.81 -15.26 -8.08
C PRO A 844 32.35 -15.69 -7.89
N GLU A 845 32.08 -16.96 -7.63
CA GLU A 845 30.71 -17.46 -7.42
C GLU A 845 30.06 -16.88 -6.16
N LYS A 846 30.85 -16.71 -5.07
CA LYS A 846 30.37 -16.07 -3.84
C LYS A 846 30.18 -14.57 -3.96
N ALA A 847 30.92 -13.91 -4.84
CA ALA A 847 30.81 -12.47 -5.06
C ALA A 847 29.71 -12.09 -6.07
N ALA A 848 29.45 -12.94 -7.07
CA ALA A 848 28.63 -12.63 -8.22
C ALA A 848 27.19 -12.27 -7.84
N PHE A 849 26.50 -13.11 -7.06
CA PHE A 849 25.10 -12.84 -6.69
C PHE A 849 24.95 -11.56 -5.82
N PRO A 850 25.75 -11.34 -4.76
CA PRO A 850 25.69 -10.10 -4.00
C PRO A 850 25.92 -8.84 -4.85
N MET A 851 26.88 -8.89 -5.77
CA MET A 851 27.12 -7.75 -6.65
C MET A 851 26.00 -7.54 -7.66
N ALA A 852 25.38 -8.61 -8.15
CA ALA A 852 24.18 -8.51 -8.97
C ALA A 852 23.02 -7.83 -8.19
N GLN A 853 22.86 -8.09 -6.89
CA GLN A 853 21.86 -7.41 -6.05
C GLN A 853 22.18 -5.91 -5.89
N LEU A 854 23.44 -5.56 -5.72
CA LEU A 854 23.90 -4.17 -5.63
C LEU A 854 23.70 -3.39 -6.94
N GLY A 855 23.88 -4.05 -8.08
CA GLY A 855 23.72 -3.45 -9.42
C GLY A 855 22.36 -3.73 -10.08
N ARG A 856 21.42 -4.38 -9.39
CA ARG A 856 20.14 -4.84 -9.94
C ARG A 856 19.35 -3.70 -10.54
N ARG A 857 18.78 -3.93 -11.74
CA ARG A 857 17.88 -3.00 -12.39
C ARG A 857 16.51 -3.04 -11.76
N THR A 858 15.97 -1.86 -11.42
CA THR A 858 14.63 -1.69 -10.82
C THR A 858 13.68 -0.96 -11.76
N GLY A 859 14.22 -0.21 -12.74
CA GLY A 859 13.47 0.71 -13.59
C GLY A 859 13.21 2.08 -12.95
N ASP A 860 13.35 2.21 -11.63
CA ASP A 860 13.24 3.47 -10.91
C ASP A 860 14.57 4.23 -10.92
N ARG A 861 14.60 5.39 -11.56
CA ARG A 861 15.81 6.23 -11.67
C ARG A 861 16.38 6.72 -10.35
N ALA A 862 15.52 6.84 -9.32
CA ALA A 862 15.96 7.21 -7.98
C ALA A 862 16.75 6.09 -7.28
N ARG A 863 16.71 4.87 -7.81
CA ARG A 863 17.39 3.69 -7.25
C ARG A 863 18.43 3.07 -8.17
N ASP A 864 18.25 3.16 -9.49
CA ASP A 864 19.11 2.51 -10.46
C ASP A 864 20.49 3.18 -10.51
N LEU A 865 21.52 2.35 -10.60
CA LEU A 865 22.89 2.81 -10.81
C LEU A 865 23.10 3.27 -12.26
N ASP A 866 24.19 4.01 -12.47
CA ASP A 866 24.63 4.45 -13.79
C ASP A 866 24.76 3.27 -14.79
N ASP A 867 24.35 3.50 -16.05
CA ASP A 867 24.32 2.48 -17.10
C ASP A 867 25.72 1.92 -17.43
N ASP A 868 26.76 2.76 -17.43
CA ASP A 868 28.12 2.32 -17.73
C ASP A 868 28.68 1.42 -16.62
N LEU A 869 28.36 1.74 -15.38
CA LEU A 869 28.75 0.94 -14.22
C LEU A 869 28.02 -0.41 -14.21
N ARG A 870 26.73 -0.42 -14.56
CA ARG A 870 25.96 -1.67 -14.71
C ARG A 870 26.47 -2.52 -15.86
N ALA A 871 26.83 -1.92 -17.00
CA ALA A 871 27.42 -2.63 -18.13
C ALA A 871 28.76 -3.29 -17.75
N ARG A 872 29.63 -2.61 -17.00
CA ARG A 872 30.87 -3.19 -16.46
C ARG A 872 30.59 -4.39 -15.54
N LEU A 873 29.60 -4.26 -14.66
CA LEU A 873 29.18 -5.36 -13.77
C LEU A 873 28.64 -6.54 -14.57
N SER A 874 27.73 -6.29 -15.50
CA SER A 874 27.12 -7.31 -16.36
C SER A 874 28.17 -8.11 -17.15
N ALA A 875 29.14 -7.42 -17.74
CA ALA A 875 30.27 -8.07 -18.43
C ALA A 875 31.08 -8.97 -17.48
N ARG A 876 31.35 -8.52 -16.24
CA ARG A 876 32.09 -9.31 -15.25
C ARG A 876 31.29 -10.53 -14.78
N LEU A 877 29.96 -10.38 -14.59
CA LEU A 877 29.08 -11.49 -14.21
C LEU A 877 29.03 -12.58 -15.28
N ARG A 878 28.96 -12.22 -16.57
CA ARG A 878 29.00 -13.19 -17.67
C ARG A 878 30.29 -14.01 -17.74
N ALA A 879 31.38 -13.47 -17.21
CA ALA A 879 32.65 -14.19 -17.12
C ALA A 879 32.68 -15.23 -15.96
N VAL A 880 31.66 -15.25 -15.07
CA VAL A 880 31.55 -16.23 -13.97
C VAL A 880 30.71 -17.42 -14.46
N PRO A 881 31.09 -18.68 -14.15
CA PRO A 881 30.29 -19.85 -14.52
C PRO A 881 28.84 -19.71 -14.03
N GLY A 882 27.87 -19.86 -14.93
CA GLY A 882 26.44 -19.69 -14.63
C GLY A 882 25.99 -18.26 -14.39
N GLY A 883 26.84 -17.24 -14.65
CA GLY A 883 26.56 -15.84 -14.35
C GLY A 883 25.61 -15.13 -15.34
N GLU A 884 25.20 -15.77 -16.44
CA GLU A 884 24.31 -15.15 -17.45
C GLU A 884 22.95 -14.74 -16.81
N ARG A 885 22.39 -15.58 -15.96
CA ARG A 885 21.16 -15.26 -15.22
C ARG A 885 21.34 -14.03 -14.30
N LEU A 886 22.50 -13.94 -13.64
CA LEU A 886 22.83 -12.80 -12.77
C LEU A 886 23.05 -11.51 -13.58
N ALA A 887 23.63 -11.60 -14.75
CA ALA A 887 23.78 -10.47 -15.65
C ALA A 887 22.40 -9.93 -16.09
N ARG A 888 21.42 -10.81 -16.34
CA ARG A 888 20.05 -10.40 -16.66
C ARG A 888 19.37 -9.62 -15.53
N LEU A 889 19.66 -9.89 -14.25
CA LEU A 889 19.17 -9.08 -13.13
C LEU A 889 19.68 -7.63 -13.17
N VAL A 890 20.85 -7.41 -13.78
CA VAL A 890 21.47 -6.09 -13.92
C VAL A 890 21.01 -5.38 -15.20
N ASP A 891 20.76 -6.12 -16.25
CA ASP A 891 20.39 -5.58 -17.56
C ASP A 891 18.88 -5.33 -17.70
N GLU A 892 18.06 -6.19 -17.07
CA GLU A 892 16.60 -6.24 -17.21
C GLU A 892 15.91 -6.14 -15.84
N VAL A 893 14.67 -5.67 -15.82
CA VAL A 893 13.81 -5.74 -14.62
C VAL A 893 13.20 -7.14 -14.56
N VAL A 894 13.74 -7.98 -13.69
CA VAL A 894 13.29 -9.37 -13.51
C VAL A 894 13.20 -9.74 -12.05
N ALA A 895 12.23 -10.62 -11.71
CA ALA A 895 12.07 -11.15 -10.36
C ALA A 895 13.20 -12.14 -9.99
N LEU A 896 13.46 -12.26 -8.69
CA LEU A 896 14.34 -13.31 -8.17
C LEU A 896 13.66 -14.68 -8.28
N GLU A 897 14.46 -15.72 -8.49
CA GLU A 897 14.01 -17.09 -8.34
C GLU A 897 14.11 -17.54 -6.86
N ALA A 898 13.34 -18.55 -6.46
CA ALA A 898 13.33 -19.05 -5.08
C ALA A 898 14.72 -19.46 -4.55
N ARG A 899 15.63 -19.91 -5.43
CA ARG A 899 17.04 -20.22 -5.05
C ARG A 899 17.81 -18.94 -4.76
N GLU A 900 17.60 -17.88 -5.53
CA GLU A 900 18.24 -16.58 -5.38
C GLU A 900 17.78 -15.89 -4.10
N GLU A 901 16.47 -15.97 -3.78
CA GLU A 901 15.91 -15.45 -2.53
C GLU A 901 16.52 -16.13 -1.30
N ARG A 902 16.74 -17.46 -1.35
CA ARG A 902 17.40 -18.20 -0.26
C ARG A 902 18.82 -17.70 -0.03
N VAL A 903 19.58 -17.45 -1.09
CA VAL A 903 20.95 -16.92 -0.97
C VAL A 903 20.93 -15.51 -0.40
N ALA A 904 19.98 -14.67 -0.83
CA ALA A 904 19.83 -13.30 -0.32
C ALA A 904 19.52 -13.25 1.17
N LEU A 905 18.67 -14.14 1.68
CA LEU A 905 18.30 -14.20 3.10
C LEU A 905 19.38 -14.83 3.98
N GLY A 906 20.32 -15.58 3.38
CA GLY A 906 21.37 -16.30 4.13
C GLY A 906 20.82 -17.46 4.97
N ASP A 907 19.59 -17.95 4.68
CA ASP A 907 18.97 -19.13 5.31
C ASP A 907 17.95 -19.76 4.36
N THR A 908 17.59 -21.05 4.59
CA THR A 908 16.53 -21.72 3.85
C THR A 908 15.16 -21.33 4.40
N LEU A 909 14.31 -20.79 3.54
CA LEU A 909 12.89 -20.62 3.86
C LEU A 909 12.14 -21.95 3.77
N PRO A 910 11.07 -22.15 4.56
CA PRO A 910 10.20 -23.31 4.43
C PRO A 910 9.60 -23.43 3.03
N ALA A 911 9.29 -24.65 2.59
CA ALA A 911 8.55 -24.87 1.37
C ALA A 911 7.19 -24.12 1.45
N GLY A 912 6.84 -23.38 0.40
CA GLY A 912 5.61 -22.57 0.37
C GLY A 912 5.69 -21.20 1.07
N LEU A 913 6.77 -20.89 1.81
CA LEU A 913 6.99 -19.57 2.36
C LEU A 913 7.55 -18.68 1.27
N ARG A 914 6.74 -17.78 0.74
CA ARG A 914 7.20 -16.66 -0.09
C ARG A 914 7.35 -15.45 0.81
N LEU A 915 8.45 -14.71 0.64
CA LEU A 915 8.51 -13.33 1.10
C LEU A 915 7.51 -12.56 0.22
N LEU A 916 6.31 -12.38 0.75
CA LEU A 916 5.36 -11.49 0.12
C LEU A 916 5.94 -10.08 0.24
N PRO A 917 5.99 -9.26 -0.83
CA PRO A 917 6.05 -7.83 -0.66
C PRO A 917 4.93 -7.47 0.31
N ASP A 918 5.15 -6.47 1.18
CA ASP A 918 4.11 -6.01 2.10
C ASP A 918 2.84 -5.89 1.27
N SER A 919 1.78 -6.61 1.67
CA SER A 919 0.57 -6.82 0.89
C SER A 919 0.10 -5.56 0.19
N ASP A 920 -0.01 -5.64 -1.14
CA ASP A 920 -0.69 -4.65 -1.96
C ASP A 920 -2.11 -4.40 -1.45
#